data_396abaa92d4e95c0da038770fdfa4369
#
_entry.id   396abaa92d4e95c0da038770fdfa4369
#
_cell.length_a   1.000
_cell.length_b   1.000
_cell.length_c   1.000
_cell.angle_alpha   90.00
_cell.angle_beta   90.00
_cell.angle_gamma   90.00
#
_symmetry.space_group_name_H-M   'P 1'
#
loop_
_entity.id
_entity.type
_entity.pdbx_description
1 polymer ?
#
loop_
_entity_poly.entity_id
_entity_poly.type
_entity_poly.pdbx_seq_one_letter_code
_entity_poly.pdbx_strand_id
1 'polypeptide(L)'
;MKTSINKILSFLLSLALSFGFAVCCLKVPTLSDAISSKGNINLLTYAMTVILFCLAYLLFSLLLAHLKKPSVLDKPYPATIAVMILSAVNILFLTRMFQLETEVYGSVSVRYIWHIIPLWLAAAVLILEAVFFFSFVKKSTVSVKPSAMMAFYGMLTLLIGYNFYTPEVFLRNEPDRLHMNAYFNSIYNVLHGSPYTETTTSIYGHYGILYKLPMKLLGGDLIDFILLNTLVGALSFLAAFLALHFIVKNDLLRIIGAVALSFPVLAMRSGIYWQLWPHRVLFMCLMLCYMAFCVRYKKLNRLSCILGYGIVFLGILWNTESGLFCGAAWAGFWILKSLCRKENKAPYVIRTVFLHISGIILSFLGAWGIVEIYNLANGGTIMGIREFLFPLLQSSYMDDLLRVDLPDFASAYMSVIALLFLACAWGISHMWFLRGNGSAGSKEYLPACFAFAAAVLSLGQITYFVNRAAYHNLEIAHIPCILLLCLLAEGGMKTFCSFCFKNLKQFKGMDIFRCFFTGTALLILMTVCTGNVIQYGQNTALREELHNKQEINDFAAHVAANIPENTYAFGIGVPEIYSILRWDTGCYTLDLPDLSLRPEAGDYIMDDIKEKQLPAFLAGEGTISRMEKYSSKEKSKWLLDTYQVSQTFEFKGAVLQYYTLK
;
A
#
# COMPACT_ATOMS: atom_id res chain seq x y z
N MET A 1 -34.63 9.03 11.34
CA MET A 1 -34.91 7.87 10.45
C MET A 1 -35.04 8.25 8.98
N LYS A 2 -35.82 9.28 8.59
CA LYS A 2 -35.94 9.79 7.21
C LYS A 2 -34.57 10.05 6.51
N THR A 3 -33.57 10.43 7.26
CA THR A 3 -32.23 10.75 6.81
C THR A 3 -31.38 9.57 6.33
N SER A 4 -31.72 8.33 6.71
CA SER A 4 -30.90 7.16 6.33
C SER A 4 -31.10 6.72 4.89
N ILE A 5 -32.32 6.83 4.38
CA ILE A 5 -32.65 6.42 3.01
C ILE A 5 -32.08 7.40 2.00
N ASN A 6 -32.24 8.71 2.31
CA ASN A 6 -31.65 9.73 1.45
C ASN A 6 -30.14 9.55 1.32
N LYS A 7 -29.46 9.08 2.38
CA LYS A 7 -28.03 8.76 2.35
C LYS A 7 -27.71 7.57 1.44
N ILE A 8 -28.50 6.48 1.54
CA ILE A 8 -28.31 5.32 0.67
C ILE A 8 -28.58 5.71 -0.78
N LEU A 9 -29.65 6.43 -1.02
CA LEU A 9 -30.00 6.87 -2.36
C LEU A 9 -28.94 7.84 -2.93
N SER A 10 -28.46 8.78 -2.11
CA SER A 10 -27.33 9.66 -2.47
C SER A 10 -26.09 8.85 -2.82
N PHE A 11 -25.77 7.82 -2.02
CA PHE A 11 -24.62 6.94 -2.27
C PHE A 11 -24.77 6.20 -3.60
N LEU A 12 -25.91 5.55 -3.83
CA LEU A 12 -26.15 4.77 -5.06
C LEU A 12 -26.14 5.65 -6.31
N LEU A 13 -26.76 6.84 -6.24
CA LEU A 13 -26.77 7.80 -7.36
C LEU A 13 -25.35 8.33 -7.64
N SER A 14 -24.58 8.63 -6.60
CA SER A 14 -23.20 9.10 -6.75
C SER A 14 -22.29 8.02 -7.30
N LEU A 15 -22.45 6.79 -6.84
CA LEU A 15 -21.72 5.63 -7.34
C LEU A 15 -22.02 5.39 -8.82
N ALA A 16 -23.31 5.39 -9.21
CA ALA A 16 -23.73 5.20 -10.59
C ALA A 16 -23.22 6.33 -11.51
N LEU A 17 -23.30 7.58 -11.06
CA LEU A 17 -22.80 8.73 -11.82
C LEU A 17 -21.28 8.65 -12.01
N SER A 18 -20.53 8.41 -10.93
CA SER A 18 -19.07 8.36 -10.96
C SER A 18 -18.56 7.21 -11.81
N PHE A 19 -19.23 6.08 -11.70
CA PHE A 19 -18.92 4.91 -12.49
C PHE A 19 -19.25 5.12 -13.97
N GLY A 20 -20.44 5.64 -14.30
CA GLY A 20 -20.81 5.99 -15.68
C GLY A 20 -19.80 7.00 -16.28
N PHE A 21 -19.36 7.97 -15.49
CA PHE A 21 -18.32 8.91 -15.90
C PHE A 21 -17.01 8.22 -16.24
N ALA A 22 -16.52 7.30 -15.37
CA ALA A 22 -15.29 6.56 -15.61
C ALA A 22 -15.38 5.72 -16.91
N VAL A 23 -16.51 5.04 -17.12
CA VAL A 23 -16.76 4.28 -18.37
C VAL A 23 -16.73 5.20 -19.59
N CYS A 24 -17.36 6.36 -19.52
CA CYS A 24 -17.34 7.35 -20.61
C CYS A 24 -15.90 7.82 -20.92
N CYS A 25 -15.12 8.17 -19.89
CA CYS A 25 -13.73 8.62 -20.06
C CYS A 25 -12.84 7.56 -20.73
N LEU A 26 -13.06 6.29 -20.42
CA LEU A 26 -12.22 5.19 -20.93
C LEU A 26 -12.70 4.62 -22.27
N LYS A 27 -14.00 4.70 -22.58
CA LYS A 27 -14.60 4.00 -23.73
C LYS A 27 -15.09 4.94 -24.85
N VAL A 28 -15.30 6.24 -24.58
CA VAL A 28 -15.69 7.21 -25.61
C VAL A 28 -14.42 7.78 -26.26
N PRO A 29 -14.15 7.53 -27.55
CA PRO A 29 -12.86 7.87 -28.18
C PRO A 29 -12.46 9.33 -28.02
N THR A 30 -13.39 10.27 -28.27
CA THR A 30 -13.11 11.72 -28.16
C THR A 30 -12.69 12.15 -26.75
N LEU A 31 -13.27 11.55 -25.71
CA LEU A 31 -12.92 11.82 -24.33
C LEU A 31 -11.59 11.11 -23.94
N SER A 32 -11.46 9.87 -24.35
CA SER A 32 -10.24 9.08 -24.12
C SER A 32 -9.02 9.79 -24.72
N ASP A 33 -9.11 10.24 -25.98
CA ASP A 33 -8.03 10.97 -26.65
C ASP A 33 -7.72 12.30 -25.96
N ALA A 34 -8.76 13.05 -25.58
CA ALA A 34 -8.59 14.32 -24.88
C ALA A 34 -7.89 14.17 -23.52
N ILE A 35 -8.16 13.08 -22.77
CA ILE A 35 -7.54 12.80 -21.47
C ILE A 35 -6.12 12.28 -21.69
N SER A 36 -5.91 11.35 -22.62
CA SER A 36 -4.60 10.77 -22.93
C SER A 36 -3.60 11.82 -23.37
N SER A 37 -4.06 12.86 -24.07
CA SER A 37 -3.19 14.00 -24.47
C SER A 37 -2.65 14.81 -23.27
N LYS A 38 -3.22 14.64 -22.08
CA LYS A 38 -2.84 15.35 -20.84
C LYS A 38 -2.03 14.50 -19.88
N GLY A 39 -1.96 13.19 -20.09
CA GLY A 39 -1.21 12.26 -19.24
C GLY A 39 -1.80 10.87 -19.21
N ASN A 40 -1.43 10.09 -18.19
CA ASN A 40 -1.93 8.73 -18.02
C ASN A 40 -3.46 8.72 -17.84
N ILE A 41 -4.16 8.13 -18.81
CA ILE A 41 -5.62 8.11 -18.89
C ILE A 41 -6.25 7.42 -17.66
N ASN A 42 -5.69 6.30 -17.21
CA ASN A 42 -6.23 5.55 -16.09
C ASN A 42 -6.15 6.37 -14.80
N LEU A 43 -4.99 6.98 -14.55
CA LEU A 43 -4.75 7.80 -13.35
C LEU A 43 -5.62 9.05 -13.34
N LEU A 44 -5.68 9.77 -14.46
CA LEU A 44 -6.50 10.99 -14.56
C LEU A 44 -7.99 10.68 -14.42
N THR A 45 -8.48 9.63 -15.09
CA THR A 45 -9.87 9.17 -14.97
C THR A 45 -10.18 8.77 -13.53
N TYR A 46 -9.28 8.03 -12.89
CA TYR A 46 -9.44 7.62 -11.49
C TYR A 46 -9.54 8.82 -10.55
N ALA A 47 -8.60 9.76 -10.63
CA ALA A 47 -8.59 10.97 -9.80
C ALA A 47 -9.87 11.79 -9.97
N MET A 48 -10.30 12.02 -11.23
CA MET A 48 -11.54 12.72 -11.53
C MET A 48 -12.76 11.98 -10.98
N THR A 49 -12.80 10.65 -11.07
CA THR A 49 -13.89 9.81 -10.56
C THR A 49 -14.04 9.90 -9.04
N VAL A 50 -12.91 9.89 -8.30
CA VAL A 50 -12.89 10.05 -6.84
C VAL A 50 -13.45 11.43 -6.44
N ILE A 51 -12.98 12.48 -7.10
CA ILE A 51 -13.44 13.86 -6.83
C ILE A 51 -14.93 13.98 -7.16
N LEU A 52 -15.35 13.49 -8.32
CA LEU A 52 -16.74 13.53 -8.76
C LEU A 52 -17.66 12.79 -7.78
N PHE A 53 -17.24 11.63 -7.27
CA PHE A 53 -18.01 10.90 -6.26
C PHE A 53 -18.26 11.75 -5.01
N CYS A 54 -17.24 12.36 -4.46
CA CYS A 54 -17.36 13.19 -3.25
C CYS A 54 -18.29 14.39 -3.48
N LEU A 55 -18.14 15.07 -4.62
CA LEU A 55 -18.97 16.22 -4.99
C LEU A 55 -20.43 15.81 -5.27
N ALA A 56 -20.62 14.74 -6.02
CA ALA A 56 -21.95 14.21 -6.33
C ALA A 56 -22.67 13.74 -5.07
N TYR A 57 -21.96 13.05 -4.15
CA TYR A 57 -22.55 12.62 -2.90
C TYR A 57 -22.98 13.80 -2.03
N LEU A 58 -22.17 14.85 -1.96
CA LEU A 58 -22.56 16.09 -1.28
C LEU A 58 -23.79 16.69 -1.91
N LEU A 59 -23.81 16.85 -3.24
CA LEU A 59 -24.92 17.44 -4.00
C LEU A 59 -26.22 16.64 -3.83
N PHE A 60 -26.19 15.33 -4.06
CA PHE A 60 -27.38 14.49 -3.90
C PHE A 60 -27.87 14.44 -2.46
N SER A 61 -26.96 14.46 -1.48
CA SER A 61 -27.33 14.53 -0.06
C SER A 61 -28.07 15.83 0.26
N LEU A 62 -27.69 16.96 -0.37
CA LEU A 62 -28.35 18.25 -0.26
C LEU A 62 -29.73 18.21 -0.92
N LEU A 63 -29.81 17.80 -2.19
CA LEU A 63 -31.02 17.75 -2.96
C LEU A 63 -32.09 16.85 -2.31
N LEU A 64 -31.70 15.63 -1.92
CA LEU A 64 -32.60 14.66 -1.30
C LEU A 64 -33.01 15.04 0.13
N ALA A 65 -32.23 15.88 0.82
CA ALA A 65 -32.64 16.40 2.14
C ALA A 65 -33.93 17.27 2.07
N HIS A 66 -34.16 17.94 0.93
CA HIS A 66 -35.33 18.76 0.71
C HIS A 66 -36.60 17.96 0.30
N LEU A 67 -36.44 16.68 -0.09
CA LEU A 67 -37.55 15.84 -0.48
C LEU A 67 -38.29 15.30 0.76
N LYS A 68 -39.53 15.80 1.00
CA LYS A 68 -40.33 15.50 2.19
C LYS A 68 -41.15 14.20 2.12
N LYS A 69 -41.01 13.33 1.12
CA LYS A 69 -41.87 12.15 0.94
C LYS A 69 -41.56 11.03 1.95
N PRO A 70 -42.58 10.39 2.57
CA PRO A 70 -42.38 9.22 3.40
C PRO A 70 -41.88 8.06 2.54
N SER A 71 -40.88 7.37 3.03
CA SER A 71 -40.21 6.30 2.30
C SER A 71 -40.93 4.97 2.47
N VAL A 72 -40.99 4.23 1.37
CA VAL A 72 -41.45 2.84 1.32
C VAL A 72 -40.63 1.94 2.29
N LEU A 73 -39.37 2.27 2.53
CA LEU A 73 -38.46 1.52 3.45
C LEU A 73 -38.75 1.74 4.96
N ASP A 74 -39.68 2.64 5.30
CA ASP A 74 -40.16 2.80 6.68
C ASP A 74 -41.25 1.78 7.07
N LYS A 75 -41.78 1.03 6.09
CA LYS A 75 -42.77 -0.02 6.31
C LYS A 75 -42.11 -1.32 6.77
N PRO A 76 -42.77 -2.12 7.64
CA PRO A 76 -42.34 -3.48 7.91
C PRO A 76 -42.50 -4.32 6.64
N TYR A 77 -41.42 -4.79 6.09
CA TYR A 77 -41.43 -5.72 4.95
C TYR A 77 -41.53 -7.16 5.44
N PRO A 78 -41.94 -8.08 4.58
CA PRO A 78 -41.77 -9.50 4.82
C PRO A 78 -40.25 -9.81 4.88
N ALA A 79 -39.71 -9.62 6.07
CA ALA A 79 -38.28 -9.63 6.36
C ALA A 79 -37.61 -10.94 5.91
N THR A 80 -38.32 -12.06 5.99
CA THR A 80 -37.81 -13.38 5.59
C THR A 80 -37.43 -13.44 4.12
N ILE A 81 -38.31 -12.94 3.22
CA ILE A 81 -38.04 -12.97 1.78
C ILE A 81 -36.86 -12.04 1.44
N ALA A 82 -36.84 -10.84 2.04
CA ALA A 82 -35.74 -9.89 1.84
C ALA A 82 -34.40 -10.47 2.31
N VAL A 83 -34.38 -11.16 3.46
CA VAL A 83 -33.18 -11.85 3.97
C VAL A 83 -32.71 -12.95 3.03
N MET A 84 -33.63 -13.79 2.54
CA MET A 84 -33.27 -14.86 1.60
C MET A 84 -32.65 -14.31 0.31
N ILE A 85 -33.27 -13.28 -0.28
CA ILE A 85 -32.76 -12.64 -1.49
C ILE A 85 -31.39 -12.01 -1.23
N LEU A 86 -31.24 -11.24 -0.16
CA LEU A 86 -29.98 -10.57 0.17
C LEU A 86 -28.87 -11.57 0.54
N SER A 87 -29.21 -12.68 1.20
CA SER A 87 -28.26 -13.77 1.48
C SER A 87 -27.80 -14.44 0.20
N ALA A 88 -28.71 -14.74 -0.73
CA ALA A 88 -28.37 -15.29 -2.03
C ALA A 88 -27.46 -14.34 -2.84
N VAL A 89 -27.78 -13.03 -2.86
CA VAL A 89 -26.95 -12.02 -3.51
C VAL A 89 -25.57 -11.94 -2.86
N ASN A 90 -25.48 -12.00 -1.53
CA ASN A 90 -24.20 -12.03 -0.81
C ASN A 90 -23.37 -13.25 -1.17
N ILE A 91 -23.98 -14.42 -1.16
CA ILE A 91 -23.28 -15.67 -1.52
C ILE A 91 -22.77 -15.58 -2.96
N LEU A 92 -23.58 -15.14 -3.90
CA LEU A 92 -23.17 -14.95 -5.29
C LEU A 92 -22.06 -13.92 -5.44
N PHE A 93 -22.13 -12.79 -4.73
CA PHE A 93 -21.11 -11.75 -4.77
C PHE A 93 -19.79 -12.25 -4.18
N LEU A 94 -19.83 -12.91 -3.01
CA LEU A 94 -18.62 -13.39 -2.34
C LEU A 94 -18.00 -14.59 -3.06
N THR A 95 -18.81 -15.44 -3.71
CA THR A 95 -18.26 -16.53 -4.53
C THR A 95 -17.50 -16.00 -5.75
N ARG A 96 -17.88 -14.81 -6.28
CA ARG A 96 -17.11 -14.15 -7.32
C ARG A 96 -15.73 -13.68 -6.86
N MET A 97 -15.56 -13.34 -5.59
CA MET A 97 -14.24 -13.00 -5.03
C MET A 97 -13.26 -14.17 -5.03
N PHE A 98 -13.76 -15.41 -5.17
CA PHE A 98 -12.93 -16.63 -5.30
C PHE A 98 -12.74 -17.07 -6.75
N GLN A 99 -13.21 -16.30 -7.73
CA GLN A 99 -12.96 -16.62 -9.13
C GLN A 99 -11.57 -16.18 -9.56
N LEU A 100 -10.97 -17.00 -10.43
CA LEU A 100 -9.64 -16.80 -10.97
C LEU A 100 -9.58 -15.49 -11.75
N GLU A 101 -8.84 -14.52 -11.27
CA GLU A 101 -8.38 -13.41 -12.09
C GLU A 101 -7.02 -13.83 -12.68
N THR A 102 -6.97 -13.88 -14.01
CA THR A 102 -5.71 -14.09 -14.72
C THR A 102 -5.13 -12.73 -15.04
N GLU A 103 -3.99 -12.42 -14.46
CA GLU A 103 -3.24 -11.25 -14.84
C GLU A 103 -2.30 -11.60 -15.98
N VAL A 104 -2.27 -10.74 -16.99
CA VAL A 104 -1.40 -10.89 -18.14
C VAL A 104 -0.33 -9.81 -18.07
N TYR A 105 0.91 -10.23 -17.83
CA TYR A 105 2.09 -9.38 -17.94
C TYR A 105 2.69 -9.57 -19.34
N GLY A 106 2.40 -8.68 -20.28
CA GLY A 106 2.82 -8.87 -21.65
C GLY A 106 2.34 -10.21 -22.21
N SER A 107 3.23 -11.19 -22.37
CA SER A 107 2.91 -12.55 -22.83
C SER A 107 2.74 -13.58 -21.70
N VAL A 108 2.97 -13.19 -20.43
CA VAL A 108 2.97 -14.11 -19.29
C VAL A 108 1.69 -13.97 -18.48
N SER A 109 0.92 -15.05 -18.38
CA SER A 109 -0.27 -15.12 -17.52
C SER A 109 0.13 -15.55 -16.11
N VAL A 110 -0.14 -14.74 -15.11
CA VAL A 110 0.06 -15.07 -13.69
C VAL A 110 -1.27 -15.49 -13.08
N ARG A 111 -1.33 -16.69 -12.50
CA ARG A 111 -2.53 -17.21 -11.84
C ARG A 111 -2.40 -17.10 -10.33
N TYR A 112 -3.39 -16.49 -9.68
CA TYR A 112 -3.48 -16.47 -8.21
C TYR A 112 -4.18 -17.72 -7.69
N ILE A 113 -3.52 -18.43 -6.78
CA ILE A 113 -3.85 -19.84 -6.47
C ILE A 113 -5.12 -20.02 -5.66
N TRP A 114 -5.49 -19.09 -4.82
CA TRP A 114 -6.66 -19.25 -3.98
C TRP A 114 -7.99 -19.01 -4.72
N HIS A 115 -7.93 -18.64 -5.98
CA HIS A 115 -9.07 -18.56 -6.88
C HIS A 115 -9.45 -19.91 -7.55
N ILE A 116 -8.72 -20.99 -7.29
CA ILE A 116 -8.97 -22.32 -7.90
C ILE A 116 -10.03 -23.12 -7.13
N ILE A 117 -10.72 -22.52 -6.17
CA ILE A 117 -11.79 -23.22 -5.45
C ILE A 117 -13.04 -23.25 -6.32
N PRO A 118 -13.64 -24.44 -6.61
CA PRO A 118 -14.90 -24.52 -7.32
C PRO A 118 -15.98 -23.69 -6.64
N LEU A 119 -16.83 -23.03 -7.43
CA LEU A 119 -17.84 -22.08 -6.94
C LEU A 119 -18.74 -22.68 -5.84
N TRP A 120 -19.10 -23.96 -5.95
CA TRP A 120 -19.90 -24.67 -4.96
C TRP A 120 -19.15 -24.88 -3.64
N LEU A 121 -17.82 -25.11 -3.69
CA LEU A 121 -17.00 -25.26 -2.49
C LEU A 121 -16.83 -23.91 -1.79
N ALA A 122 -16.59 -22.82 -2.53
CA ALA A 122 -16.56 -21.47 -1.99
C ALA A 122 -17.90 -21.11 -1.31
N ALA A 123 -19.02 -21.42 -1.95
CA ALA A 123 -20.34 -21.23 -1.35
C ALA A 123 -20.54 -22.08 -0.08
N ALA A 124 -20.08 -23.34 -0.06
CA ALA A 124 -20.15 -24.20 1.12
C ALA A 124 -19.30 -23.65 2.28
N VAL A 125 -18.08 -23.19 2.00
CA VAL A 125 -17.20 -22.55 2.98
C VAL A 125 -17.88 -21.31 3.58
N LEU A 126 -18.42 -20.42 2.74
CA LEU A 126 -19.13 -19.22 3.19
C LEU A 126 -20.36 -19.54 4.05
N ILE A 127 -21.11 -20.59 3.73
CA ILE A 127 -22.24 -21.04 4.53
C ILE A 127 -21.75 -21.57 5.89
N LEU A 128 -20.69 -22.39 5.90
CA LEU A 128 -20.11 -22.90 7.15
C LEU A 128 -19.55 -21.77 8.01
N GLU A 129 -18.86 -20.80 7.44
CA GLU A 129 -18.39 -19.61 8.14
C GLU A 129 -19.55 -18.83 8.75
N ALA A 130 -20.61 -18.61 7.99
CA ALA A 130 -21.83 -17.95 8.48
C ALA A 130 -22.46 -18.72 9.66
N VAL A 131 -22.63 -20.05 9.54
CA VAL A 131 -23.17 -20.89 10.61
C VAL A 131 -22.29 -20.87 11.85
N PHE A 132 -20.97 -20.99 11.67
CA PHE A 132 -20.02 -20.91 12.78
C PHE A 132 -20.07 -19.56 13.47
N PHE A 133 -20.05 -18.49 12.70
CA PHE A 133 -20.11 -17.13 13.21
C PHE A 133 -21.43 -16.88 13.99
N PHE A 134 -22.57 -17.27 13.43
CA PHE A 134 -23.86 -17.16 14.10
C PHE A 134 -23.89 -17.93 15.42
N SER A 135 -23.35 -19.14 15.44
CA SER A 135 -23.28 -19.97 16.64
C SER A 135 -22.39 -19.34 17.72
N PHE A 136 -21.30 -18.69 17.29
CA PHE A 136 -20.35 -18.03 18.18
C PHE A 136 -20.91 -16.71 18.73
N VAL A 137 -21.49 -15.87 17.88
CA VAL A 137 -22.10 -14.58 18.26
C VAL A 137 -23.27 -14.78 19.23
N LYS A 138 -24.02 -15.89 19.10
CA LYS A 138 -25.10 -16.22 20.02
C LYS A 138 -24.62 -16.45 21.44
N LYS A 139 -23.37 -16.92 21.63
CA LYS A 139 -22.84 -17.34 22.95
C LYS A 139 -22.03 -16.26 23.66
N SER A 140 -21.65 -15.14 23.02
CA SER A 140 -20.59 -14.35 23.63
C SER A 140 -20.71 -12.82 23.48
N THR A 141 -20.78 -12.17 24.64
CA THR A 141 -19.95 -10.99 24.87
C THR A 141 -18.52 -11.47 25.13
N VAL A 142 -17.73 -11.70 24.09
CA VAL A 142 -16.31 -12.03 24.28
C VAL A 142 -15.65 -10.79 24.87
N SER A 143 -15.20 -10.90 26.12
CA SER A 143 -14.37 -9.89 26.76
C SER A 143 -12.99 -10.48 26.97
N VAL A 144 -11.98 -9.89 26.37
CA VAL A 144 -10.59 -10.33 26.48
C VAL A 144 -9.84 -9.37 27.39
N LYS A 145 -9.05 -9.93 28.33
CA LYS A 145 -8.17 -9.08 29.16
C LYS A 145 -7.24 -8.25 28.27
N PRO A 146 -7.04 -6.95 28.57
CA PRO A 146 -6.17 -6.10 27.74
C PRO A 146 -4.76 -6.66 27.54
N SER A 147 -4.18 -7.28 28.59
CA SER A 147 -2.87 -7.92 28.48
C SER A 147 -2.85 -9.11 27.52
N ALA A 148 -3.90 -9.94 27.52
CA ALA A 148 -4.01 -11.05 26.58
C ALA A 148 -4.18 -10.56 25.13
N MET A 149 -4.93 -9.48 24.92
CA MET A 149 -5.05 -8.86 23.58
C MET A 149 -3.71 -8.30 23.11
N MET A 150 -2.93 -7.63 23.97
CA MET A 150 -1.61 -7.14 23.61
C MET A 150 -0.63 -8.29 23.34
N ALA A 151 -0.67 -9.37 24.13
CA ALA A 151 0.12 -10.57 23.87
C ALA A 151 -0.22 -11.21 22.52
N PHE A 152 -1.50 -11.26 22.16
CA PHE A 152 -1.96 -11.74 20.85
C PHE A 152 -1.42 -10.88 19.70
N TYR A 153 -1.47 -9.55 19.81
CA TYR A 153 -0.89 -8.66 18.79
C TYR A 153 0.63 -8.83 18.73
N GLY A 154 1.31 -8.96 19.86
CA GLY A 154 2.75 -9.24 19.91
C GLY A 154 3.10 -10.55 19.21
N MET A 155 2.34 -11.62 19.45
CA MET A 155 2.53 -12.91 18.77
C MET A 155 2.35 -12.79 17.26
N LEU A 156 1.29 -12.13 16.78
CA LEU A 156 1.09 -11.90 15.35
C LEU A 156 2.21 -11.03 14.75
N THR A 157 2.67 -10.02 15.49
CA THR A 157 3.79 -9.17 15.07
C THR A 157 5.08 -9.97 14.89
N LEU A 158 5.39 -10.87 15.83
CA LEU A 158 6.55 -11.76 15.73
C LEU A 158 6.42 -12.73 14.56
N LEU A 159 5.23 -13.29 14.35
CA LEU A 159 4.96 -14.18 13.22
C LEU A 159 5.14 -13.45 11.88
N ILE A 160 4.66 -12.23 11.78
CA ILE A 160 4.85 -11.38 10.60
C ILE A 160 6.32 -11.05 10.43
N GLY A 161 7.02 -10.65 11.49
CA GLY A 161 8.47 -10.41 11.44
C GLY A 161 9.23 -11.63 10.94
N TYR A 162 8.90 -12.81 11.43
CA TYR A 162 9.49 -14.05 10.94
C TYR A 162 9.30 -14.22 9.41
N ASN A 163 8.12 -13.89 8.86
CA ASN A 163 7.87 -13.96 7.42
C ASN A 163 8.61 -12.86 6.61
N PHE A 164 8.94 -11.73 7.24
CA PHE A 164 9.73 -10.67 6.61
C PHE A 164 11.23 -10.99 6.54
N TYR A 165 11.73 -11.89 7.36
CA TYR A 165 13.12 -12.28 7.35
C TYR A 165 13.40 -13.32 6.27
N THR A 166 13.76 -12.86 5.07
CA THR A 166 13.95 -13.72 3.89
C THR A 166 15.27 -13.39 3.17
N PRO A 167 16.44 -13.73 3.75
CA PRO A 167 17.74 -13.39 3.18
C PRO A 167 17.98 -14.00 1.80
N GLU A 168 17.41 -15.17 1.52
CA GLU A 168 17.67 -15.87 0.28
C GLU A 168 16.92 -15.31 -0.93
N VAL A 169 15.86 -14.53 -0.72
CA VAL A 169 15.06 -13.93 -1.83
C VAL A 169 15.91 -13.04 -2.73
N PHE A 170 17.00 -12.44 -2.20
CA PHE A 170 17.88 -11.56 -2.96
C PHE A 170 18.51 -12.20 -4.19
N LEU A 171 18.64 -13.53 -4.20
CA LEU A 171 19.37 -14.22 -5.27
C LEU A 171 18.51 -15.26 -6.00
N ARG A 172 17.19 -15.32 -5.72
CA ARG A 172 16.40 -16.49 -6.11
C ARG A 172 15.74 -16.44 -7.48
N ASN A 173 15.08 -15.35 -7.83
CA ASN A 173 14.32 -15.22 -9.08
C ASN A 173 14.53 -13.86 -9.72
N GLU A 174 14.60 -13.83 -11.04
CA GLU A 174 14.90 -12.62 -11.79
C GLU A 174 14.00 -11.42 -11.42
N PRO A 175 12.66 -11.50 -11.42
CA PRO A 175 11.82 -10.36 -11.08
C PRO A 175 12.01 -9.89 -9.64
N ASP A 176 12.08 -10.81 -8.67
CA ASP A 176 12.22 -10.47 -7.26
C ASP A 176 13.61 -9.88 -7.00
N ARG A 177 14.66 -10.46 -7.58
CA ARG A 177 16.04 -9.97 -7.48
C ARG A 177 16.20 -8.56 -8.02
N LEU A 178 15.62 -8.23 -9.17
CA LEU A 178 15.70 -6.90 -9.77
C LEU A 178 15.11 -5.83 -8.84
N HIS A 179 13.95 -6.11 -8.26
CA HIS A 179 13.28 -5.18 -7.35
C HIS A 179 13.99 -5.06 -6.00
N MET A 180 14.52 -6.16 -5.49
CA MET A 180 15.29 -6.19 -4.23
C MET A 180 16.60 -5.43 -4.39
N ASN A 181 17.32 -5.65 -5.50
CA ASN A 181 18.54 -4.94 -5.82
C ASN A 181 18.30 -3.43 -5.90
N ALA A 182 17.32 -2.99 -6.68
CA ALA A 182 17.01 -1.56 -6.80
C ALA A 182 16.67 -0.92 -5.43
N TYR A 183 16.04 -1.68 -4.54
CA TYR A 183 15.73 -1.20 -3.19
C TYR A 183 16.97 -1.12 -2.30
N PHE A 184 17.81 -2.15 -2.28
CA PHE A 184 19.03 -2.19 -1.46
C PHE A 184 20.11 -1.27 -2.01
N ASN A 185 20.25 -1.17 -3.33
CA ASN A 185 21.22 -0.31 -4.00
C ASN A 185 21.12 1.16 -3.55
N SER A 186 19.90 1.68 -3.45
CA SER A 186 19.68 3.05 -2.94
C SER A 186 20.22 3.23 -1.51
N ILE A 187 20.11 2.22 -0.64
CA ILE A 187 20.62 2.25 0.73
C ILE A 187 22.13 2.11 0.73
N TYR A 188 22.66 1.15 -0.03
CA TYR A 188 24.09 0.89 -0.16
C TYR A 188 24.85 2.14 -0.63
N ASN A 189 24.37 2.79 -1.69
CA ASN A 189 24.97 4.02 -2.19
C ASN A 189 24.96 5.15 -1.15
N VAL A 190 23.85 5.31 -0.40
CA VAL A 190 23.77 6.32 0.68
C VAL A 190 24.73 5.98 1.85
N LEU A 191 24.95 4.71 2.17
CA LEU A 191 25.93 4.29 3.19
C LEU A 191 27.34 4.74 2.82
N HIS A 192 27.70 4.67 1.54
CA HIS A 192 28.99 5.07 0.99
C HIS A 192 29.09 6.57 0.66
N GLY A 193 28.05 7.35 0.96
CA GLY A 193 28.06 8.80 0.80
C GLY A 193 27.76 9.29 -0.61
N SER A 194 27.16 8.46 -1.45
CA SER A 194 26.78 8.86 -2.82
C SER A 194 25.65 9.87 -2.80
N PRO A 195 25.80 11.06 -3.43
CA PRO A 195 24.72 12.04 -3.53
C PRO A 195 23.67 11.58 -4.53
N TYR A 196 22.42 11.96 -4.31
CA TYR A 196 21.31 11.64 -5.23
C TYR A 196 21.37 12.39 -6.57
N THR A 197 22.12 13.47 -6.66
CA THR A 197 22.15 14.34 -7.85
C THR A 197 22.99 13.80 -9.00
N GLU A 198 24.00 12.98 -8.73
CA GLU A 198 24.97 12.65 -9.76
C GLU A 198 24.83 11.22 -10.28
N THR A 199 24.40 10.30 -9.45
CA THR A 199 24.54 8.89 -9.76
C THR A 199 23.41 7.99 -9.33
N THR A 200 22.69 8.36 -8.29
CA THR A 200 21.70 7.46 -7.71
C THR A 200 20.30 7.94 -7.99
N THR A 201 19.62 7.25 -8.87
CA THR A 201 18.18 7.43 -8.99
C THR A 201 17.51 6.55 -7.96
N SER A 202 17.04 7.12 -6.87
CA SER A 202 16.20 6.36 -5.97
C SER A 202 14.79 6.28 -6.55
N ILE A 203 14.47 5.17 -7.22
CA ILE A 203 13.17 4.98 -7.88
C ILE A 203 12.00 4.84 -6.90
N TYR A 204 12.26 4.57 -5.62
CA TYR A 204 11.21 4.37 -4.61
C TYR A 204 11.12 5.49 -3.57
N GLY A 205 12.01 6.47 -3.58
CA GLY A 205 12.05 7.59 -2.61
C GLY A 205 13.43 7.75 -1.96
N HIS A 206 13.54 8.60 -0.95
CA HIS A 206 14.81 8.97 -0.33
C HIS A 206 15.05 8.28 1.02
N TYR A 207 14.45 7.09 1.20
CA TYR A 207 14.49 6.29 2.43
C TYR A 207 15.91 5.88 2.84
N GLY A 208 16.86 5.80 1.91
CA GLY A 208 18.27 5.51 2.19
C GLY A 208 18.86 6.41 3.29
N ILE A 209 18.48 7.70 3.31
CA ILE A 209 18.91 8.64 4.36
C ILE A 209 18.47 8.18 5.75
N LEU A 210 17.23 7.67 5.87
CA LEU A 210 16.67 7.18 7.14
C LEU A 210 17.32 5.85 7.56
N TYR A 211 17.73 5.03 6.61
CA TYR A 211 18.46 3.79 6.87
C TYR A 211 19.95 4.02 7.25
N LYS A 212 20.56 5.14 6.84
CA LYS A 212 22.01 5.36 6.98
C LYS A 212 22.51 5.14 8.41
N LEU A 213 21.89 5.77 9.40
CA LEU A 213 22.33 5.64 10.78
C LEU A 213 22.06 4.25 11.37
N PRO A 214 20.84 3.67 11.29
CA PRO A 214 20.58 2.32 11.77
C PRO A 214 21.49 1.27 11.13
N MET A 215 21.71 1.33 9.82
CA MET A 215 22.60 0.41 9.11
C MET A 215 24.04 0.51 9.60
N LYS A 216 24.58 1.72 9.76
CA LYS A 216 25.94 1.91 10.30
C LYS A 216 26.11 1.34 11.72
N LEU A 217 25.04 1.36 12.53
CA LEU A 217 25.06 0.82 13.89
C LEU A 217 25.03 -0.71 13.92
N LEU A 218 24.44 -1.36 12.91
CA LEU A 218 24.32 -2.80 12.82
C LEU A 218 25.53 -3.46 12.13
N GLY A 219 26.22 -2.78 11.24
CA GLY A 219 27.37 -3.31 10.49
C GLY A 219 27.32 -2.96 9.00
N GLY A 220 26.14 -2.67 8.47
CA GLY A 220 25.95 -2.10 7.13
C GLY A 220 25.85 -3.12 6.00
N ASP A 221 25.79 -4.41 6.29
CA ASP A 221 25.68 -5.45 5.28
C ASP A 221 24.23 -5.79 4.90
N LEU A 222 24.06 -6.63 3.88
CA LEU A 222 22.76 -7.08 3.39
C LEU A 222 21.92 -7.76 4.48
N ILE A 223 22.52 -8.58 5.32
CA ILE A 223 21.81 -9.33 6.37
C ILE A 223 21.30 -8.36 7.44
N ASP A 224 22.09 -7.37 7.81
CA ASP A 224 21.67 -6.28 8.71
C ASP A 224 20.50 -5.48 8.13
N PHE A 225 20.56 -5.19 6.83
CA PHE A 225 19.46 -4.53 6.16
C PHE A 225 18.17 -5.38 6.19
N ILE A 226 18.25 -6.68 5.91
CA ILE A 226 17.11 -7.59 5.97
C ILE A 226 16.51 -7.62 7.38
N LEU A 227 17.36 -7.68 8.40
CA LEU A 227 16.93 -7.62 9.79
C LEU A 227 16.21 -6.30 10.10
N LEU A 228 16.79 -5.18 9.71
CA LEU A 228 16.20 -3.86 9.93
C LEU A 228 14.87 -3.71 9.20
N ASN A 229 14.80 -4.14 7.95
CA ASN A 229 13.57 -4.10 7.16
C ASN A 229 12.49 -5.04 7.73
N THR A 230 12.90 -6.17 8.29
CA THR A 230 12.04 -7.07 9.07
C THR A 230 11.41 -6.35 10.26
N LEU A 231 12.21 -5.64 11.04
CA LEU A 231 11.72 -4.85 12.18
C LEU A 231 10.75 -3.75 11.73
N VAL A 232 11.08 -3.05 10.65
CA VAL A 232 10.20 -2.01 10.05
C VAL A 232 8.87 -2.62 9.62
N GLY A 233 8.89 -3.79 8.99
CA GLY A 233 7.70 -4.53 8.58
C GLY A 233 6.84 -4.95 9.78
N ALA A 234 7.46 -5.56 10.78
CA ALA A 234 6.78 -5.97 12.01
C ALA A 234 6.15 -4.78 12.75
N LEU A 235 6.86 -3.66 12.86
CA LEU A 235 6.37 -2.42 13.46
C LEU A 235 5.21 -1.81 12.67
N SER A 236 5.22 -1.91 11.34
CA SER A 236 4.11 -1.45 10.49
C SER A 236 2.81 -2.19 10.83
N PHE A 237 2.87 -3.51 10.96
CA PHE A 237 1.71 -4.31 11.33
C PHE A 237 1.29 -4.13 12.79
N LEU A 238 2.25 -3.97 13.71
CA LEU A 238 1.92 -3.59 15.08
C LEU A 238 1.14 -2.27 15.13
N ALA A 239 1.55 -1.27 14.34
CA ALA A 239 0.82 -0.01 14.24
C ALA A 239 -0.60 -0.21 13.68
N ALA A 240 -0.78 -1.11 12.68
CA ALA A 240 -2.10 -1.46 12.16
C ALA A 240 -2.97 -2.16 13.22
N PHE A 241 -2.42 -3.10 14.01
CA PHE A 241 -3.14 -3.76 15.12
C PHE A 241 -3.51 -2.76 16.21
N LEU A 242 -2.64 -1.82 16.54
CA LEU A 242 -2.94 -0.74 17.49
C LEU A 242 -4.01 0.21 16.93
N ALA A 243 -3.99 0.53 15.63
CA ALA A 243 -5.07 1.29 15.00
C ALA A 243 -6.42 0.58 15.17
N LEU A 244 -6.46 -0.73 14.89
CA LEU A 244 -7.64 -1.57 15.11
C LEU A 244 -8.09 -1.54 16.58
N HIS A 245 -7.14 -1.69 17.52
CA HIS A 245 -7.42 -1.66 18.96
C HIS A 245 -8.03 -0.33 19.41
N PHE A 246 -7.54 0.79 18.91
CA PHE A 246 -8.03 2.11 19.32
C PHE A 246 -9.38 2.45 18.71
N ILE A 247 -9.66 2.01 17.47
CA ILE A 247 -10.87 2.43 16.75
C ILE A 247 -12.05 1.48 16.93
N VAL A 248 -11.81 0.18 17.05
CA VAL A 248 -12.83 -0.86 17.28
C VAL A 248 -12.95 -1.17 18.77
N LYS A 249 -14.16 -1.32 19.28
CA LYS A 249 -14.43 -1.60 20.72
C LYS A 249 -14.71 -3.08 20.99
N ASN A 250 -15.27 -3.78 20.01
CA ASN A 250 -15.64 -5.19 20.14
C ASN A 250 -14.39 -6.08 20.04
N ASP A 251 -14.12 -6.86 21.10
CA ASP A 251 -12.91 -7.68 21.17
C ASP A 251 -12.90 -8.84 20.17
N LEU A 252 -14.06 -9.40 19.81
CA LEU A 252 -14.14 -10.40 18.75
C LEU A 252 -13.73 -9.82 17.40
N LEU A 253 -14.23 -8.63 17.05
CA LEU A 253 -13.84 -7.94 15.82
C LEU A 253 -12.38 -7.54 15.83
N ARG A 254 -11.77 -7.23 16.97
CA ARG A 254 -10.33 -7.00 17.10
C ARG A 254 -9.52 -8.25 16.78
N ILE A 255 -9.94 -9.42 17.27
CA ILE A 255 -9.26 -10.69 16.98
C ILE A 255 -9.38 -11.02 15.48
N ILE A 256 -10.59 -11.05 14.95
CA ILE A 256 -10.86 -11.36 13.54
C ILE A 256 -10.13 -10.34 12.63
N GLY A 257 -10.23 -9.06 12.96
CA GLY A 257 -9.57 -8.00 12.20
C GLY A 257 -8.05 -8.10 12.23
N ALA A 258 -7.44 -8.47 13.35
CA ALA A 258 -6.00 -8.66 13.44
C ALA A 258 -5.50 -9.84 12.59
N VAL A 259 -6.22 -10.96 12.61
CA VAL A 259 -5.93 -12.10 11.74
C VAL A 259 -6.11 -11.71 10.27
N ALA A 260 -7.19 -11.00 9.93
CA ALA A 260 -7.43 -10.52 8.58
C ALA A 260 -6.35 -9.53 8.11
N LEU A 261 -5.88 -8.62 8.97
CA LEU A 261 -4.78 -7.69 8.67
C LEU A 261 -3.48 -8.41 8.32
N SER A 262 -3.26 -9.60 8.86
CA SER A 262 -2.05 -10.39 8.59
C SER A 262 -2.06 -11.03 7.19
N PHE A 263 -3.16 -10.96 6.44
CA PHE A 263 -3.35 -11.64 5.15
C PHE A 263 -2.23 -11.40 4.14
N PRO A 264 -1.84 -10.17 3.81
CA PRO A 264 -0.90 -9.95 2.71
C PRO A 264 0.45 -10.64 2.94
N VAL A 265 0.89 -10.70 4.19
CA VAL A 265 2.21 -11.27 4.54
C VAL A 265 2.14 -12.78 4.71
N LEU A 266 1.12 -13.29 5.39
CA LEU A 266 1.01 -14.72 5.67
C LEU A 266 0.62 -15.55 4.43
N ALA A 267 -0.01 -14.92 3.46
CA ALA A 267 -0.43 -15.54 2.20
C ALA A 267 0.66 -15.56 1.12
N MET A 268 1.72 -14.78 1.24
CA MET A 268 2.77 -14.69 0.24
C MET A 268 3.53 -16.02 0.09
N ARG A 269 3.73 -16.43 -1.17
CA ARG A 269 4.45 -17.65 -1.55
C ARG A 269 5.93 -17.45 -1.79
N SER A 270 6.31 -16.33 -2.40
CA SER A 270 7.63 -16.11 -2.99
C SER A 270 8.51 -15.13 -2.20
N GLY A 271 8.17 -14.89 -0.94
CA GLY A 271 8.86 -13.84 -0.18
C GLY A 271 8.17 -12.49 -0.30
N ILE A 272 8.74 -11.50 0.37
CA ILE A 272 8.13 -10.20 0.52
C ILE A 272 8.60 -9.26 -0.57
N TYR A 273 7.67 -8.63 -1.23
CA TYR A 273 7.93 -7.62 -2.23
C TYR A 273 8.21 -6.28 -1.54
N TRP A 274 9.49 -5.97 -1.28
CA TRP A 274 9.89 -4.87 -0.38
C TRP A 274 9.49 -3.49 -0.81
N GLN A 275 9.39 -3.23 -2.09
CA GLN A 275 8.85 -1.97 -2.63
C GLN A 275 7.38 -1.73 -2.26
N LEU A 276 6.65 -2.79 -1.87
CA LEU A 276 5.29 -2.71 -1.33
C LEU A 276 5.29 -2.86 0.19
N TRP A 277 5.95 -3.90 0.71
CA TRP A 277 5.96 -4.33 2.09
C TRP A 277 7.39 -4.37 2.65
N PRO A 278 7.74 -3.55 3.63
CA PRO A 278 6.95 -2.54 4.35
C PRO A 278 6.91 -1.17 3.69
N HIS A 279 7.57 -0.97 2.56
CA HIS A 279 7.90 0.35 2.02
C HIS A 279 6.69 1.30 1.88
N ARG A 280 5.63 0.86 1.20
CA ARG A 280 4.44 1.71 0.99
C ARG A 280 3.48 1.72 2.17
N VAL A 281 3.60 0.79 3.09
CA VAL A 281 2.62 0.64 4.18
C VAL A 281 3.07 1.22 5.52
N LEU A 282 4.37 1.41 5.75
CA LEU A 282 4.90 1.89 7.02
C LEU A 282 4.20 3.19 7.49
N PHE A 283 4.31 4.25 6.72
CA PHE A 283 3.76 5.55 7.12
C PHE A 283 2.23 5.59 7.04
N MET A 284 1.63 4.79 6.16
CA MET A 284 0.18 4.57 6.16
C MET A 284 -0.28 3.95 7.49
N CYS A 285 0.36 2.89 7.97
CA CYS A 285 0.04 2.25 9.24
C CYS A 285 0.27 3.17 10.44
N LEU A 286 1.38 3.91 10.45
CA LEU A 286 1.68 4.90 11.49
C LEU A 286 0.63 6.01 11.51
N MET A 287 0.22 6.54 10.35
CA MET A 287 -0.81 7.57 10.26
C MET A 287 -2.17 7.05 10.72
N LEU A 288 -2.58 5.85 10.30
CA LEU A 288 -3.82 5.21 10.75
C LEU A 288 -3.81 4.99 12.27
N CYS A 289 -2.70 4.48 12.81
CA CYS A 289 -2.53 4.29 14.25
C CYS A 289 -2.65 5.61 15.01
N TYR A 290 -1.96 6.64 14.54
CA TYR A 290 -1.95 7.95 15.16
C TYR A 290 -3.34 8.62 15.12
N MET A 291 -4.03 8.56 13.98
CA MET A 291 -5.42 9.04 13.87
C MET A 291 -6.35 8.29 14.82
N ALA A 292 -6.27 6.96 14.86
CA ALA A 292 -7.09 6.14 15.74
C ALA A 292 -6.82 6.45 17.23
N PHE A 293 -5.55 6.63 17.62
CA PHE A 293 -5.16 7.08 18.95
C PHE A 293 -5.77 8.45 19.30
N CYS A 294 -5.66 9.43 18.39
CA CYS A 294 -6.23 10.75 18.58
C CYS A 294 -7.76 10.70 18.75
N VAL A 295 -8.44 9.82 18.02
CA VAL A 295 -9.89 9.59 18.14
C VAL A 295 -10.23 8.94 19.48
N ARG A 296 -9.52 7.89 19.88
CA ARG A 296 -9.76 7.13 21.11
C ARG A 296 -9.63 7.97 22.36
N TYR A 297 -8.53 8.72 22.45
CA TYR A 297 -8.21 9.52 23.63
C TYR A 297 -8.67 10.99 23.52
N LYS A 298 -9.32 11.34 22.40
CA LYS A 298 -9.82 12.71 22.14
C LYS A 298 -8.72 13.78 22.23
N LYS A 299 -7.47 13.38 21.96
CA LYS A 299 -6.30 14.27 21.97
C LYS A 299 -6.14 14.96 20.61
N LEU A 300 -6.97 15.97 20.37
CA LEU A 300 -7.03 16.72 19.11
C LEU A 300 -6.69 18.21 19.39
N ASN A 301 -5.44 18.45 19.74
CA ASN A 301 -4.86 19.77 20.06
C ASN A 301 -3.78 20.16 19.05
N ARG A 302 -3.11 21.30 19.29
CA ARG A 302 -2.04 21.81 18.40
C ARG A 302 -0.85 20.85 18.32
N LEU A 303 -0.44 20.27 19.45
CA LEU A 303 0.68 19.33 19.48
C LEU A 303 0.37 18.09 18.66
N SER A 304 -0.84 17.53 18.79
CA SER A 304 -1.24 16.39 17.98
C SER A 304 -1.27 16.73 16.48
N CYS A 305 -1.66 17.97 16.14
CA CYS A 305 -1.62 18.40 14.74
C CYS A 305 -0.17 18.42 14.20
N ILE A 306 0.77 18.96 14.96
CA ILE A 306 2.20 19.03 14.58
C ILE A 306 2.81 17.62 14.46
N LEU A 307 2.55 16.73 15.43
CA LEU A 307 3.07 15.36 15.39
C LEU A 307 2.55 14.59 14.18
N GLY A 308 1.28 14.81 13.77
CA GLY A 308 0.76 14.24 12.54
C GLY A 308 1.54 14.72 11.30
N TYR A 309 1.92 15.99 11.25
CA TYR A 309 2.79 16.50 10.17
C TYR A 309 4.22 16.00 10.26
N GLY A 310 4.72 15.65 11.45
CA GLY A 310 5.97 14.91 11.61
C GLY A 310 5.94 13.54 10.90
N ILE A 311 4.81 12.81 11.01
CA ILE A 311 4.61 11.56 10.28
C ILE A 311 4.56 11.82 8.76
N VAL A 312 3.88 12.88 8.32
CA VAL A 312 3.82 13.27 6.90
C VAL A 312 5.21 13.59 6.35
N PHE A 313 5.98 14.41 7.08
CA PHE A 313 7.35 14.79 6.72
C PHE A 313 8.26 13.57 6.52
N LEU A 314 8.30 12.66 7.51
CA LEU A 314 9.08 11.44 7.43
C LEU A 314 8.56 10.51 6.32
N GLY A 315 7.24 10.47 6.12
CA GLY A 315 6.61 9.73 5.05
C GLY A 315 7.01 10.22 3.65
N ILE A 316 7.08 11.54 3.44
CA ILE A 316 7.53 12.15 2.18
C ILE A 316 9.02 11.83 1.92
N LEU A 317 9.86 11.90 2.94
CA LEU A 317 11.26 11.54 2.83
C LEU A 317 11.45 10.05 2.53
N TRP A 318 10.62 9.18 3.12
CA TRP A 318 10.66 7.74 2.91
C TRP A 318 10.15 7.35 1.51
N ASN A 319 8.93 7.71 1.21
CA ASN A 319 8.27 7.53 -0.09
C ASN A 319 7.34 8.71 -0.34
N THR A 320 7.69 9.56 -1.28
CA THR A 320 7.03 10.85 -1.52
C THR A 320 5.53 10.69 -1.77
N GLU A 321 5.14 9.68 -2.57
CA GLU A 321 3.73 9.40 -2.89
C GLU A 321 2.94 9.03 -1.63
N SER A 322 3.41 8.03 -0.88
CA SER A 322 2.74 7.58 0.36
C SER A 322 2.67 8.68 1.41
N GLY A 323 3.72 9.48 1.54
CA GLY A 323 3.77 10.62 2.47
C GLY A 323 2.77 11.71 2.13
N LEU A 324 2.62 12.05 0.84
CA LEU A 324 1.62 13.02 0.38
C LEU A 324 0.18 12.53 0.64
N PHE A 325 -0.10 11.23 0.44
CA PHE A 325 -1.40 10.66 0.77
C PHE A 325 -1.67 10.64 2.28
N CYS A 326 -0.65 10.41 3.11
CA CYS A 326 -0.76 10.62 4.56
C CYS A 326 -1.12 12.07 4.88
N GLY A 327 -0.50 13.03 4.22
CA GLY A 327 -0.81 14.46 4.35
C GLY A 327 -2.25 14.78 3.96
N ALA A 328 -2.72 14.26 2.82
CA ALA A 328 -4.09 14.44 2.36
C ALA A 328 -5.11 13.84 3.34
N ALA A 329 -4.85 12.64 3.86
CA ALA A 329 -5.70 11.98 4.85
C ALA A 329 -5.74 12.77 6.17
N TRP A 330 -4.60 13.21 6.67
CA TRP A 330 -4.50 14.00 7.90
C TRP A 330 -5.20 15.35 7.77
N ALA A 331 -4.99 16.05 6.65
CA ALA A 331 -5.69 17.29 6.34
C ALA A 331 -7.21 17.04 6.23
N GLY A 332 -7.62 16.01 5.50
CA GLY A 332 -9.02 15.62 5.33
C GLY A 332 -9.70 15.33 6.67
N PHE A 333 -9.03 14.62 7.59
CA PHE A 333 -9.51 14.37 8.94
C PHE A 333 -9.82 15.68 9.70
N TRP A 334 -8.89 16.64 9.70
CA TRP A 334 -9.06 17.89 10.40
C TRP A 334 -10.08 18.83 9.74
N ILE A 335 -10.09 18.89 8.42
CA ILE A 335 -11.05 19.69 7.66
C ILE A 335 -12.47 19.17 7.92
N LEU A 336 -12.68 17.84 7.79
CA LEU A 336 -13.99 17.24 8.05
C LEU A 336 -14.42 17.43 9.50
N LYS A 337 -13.50 17.25 10.47
CA LYS A 337 -13.75 17.55 11.88
C LYS A 337 -14.16 19.01 12.08
N SER A 338 -13.53 19.95 11.38
CA SER A 338 -13.90 21.37 11.46
C SER A 338 -15.31 21.63 10.94
N LEU A 339 -15.67 20.98 9.84
CA LEU A 339 -17.00 21.08 9.23
C LEU A 339 -18.11 20.46 10.09
N CYS A 340 -17.78 19.47 10.93
CA CYS A 340 -18.72 18.83 11.85
C CYS A 340 -19.04 19.65 13.12
N ARG A 341 -18.40 20.80 13.36
CA ARG A 341 -18.69 21.65 14.52
C ARG A 341 -19.94 22.50 14.33
N LYS A 342 -20.72 22.73 15.40
CA LYS A 342 -21.96 23.52 15.39
C LYS A 342 -21.74 25.00 15.04
N GLU A 343 -20.64 25.57 15.55
CA GLU A 343 -20.39 27.00 15.50
C GLU A 343 -19.52 27.43 14.31
N ASN A 344 -19.55 26.64 13.22
CA ASN A 344 -18.67 26.89 12.10
C ASN A 344 -19.05 28.12 11.30
N LYS A 345 -18.33 29.19 11.55
CA LYS A 345 -18.27 30.33 10.64
C LYS A 345 -17.33 29.95 9.48
N ALA A 346 -17.70 30.30 8.26
CA ALA A 346 -16.90 30.04 7.05
C ALA A 346 -15.41 30.43 7.21
N PRO A 347 -15.05 31.55 7.87
CA PRO A 347 -13.65 31.93 8.10
C PRO A 347 -12.85 30.89 8.88
N TYR A 348 -13.46 30.20 9.85
CA TYR A 348 -12.76 29.15 10.61
C TYR A 348 -12.41 27.94 9.74
N VAL A 349 -13.33 27.50 8.89
CA VAL A 349 -13.10 26.38 7.96
C VAL A 349 -12.01 26.75 6.96
N ILE A 350 -12.10 27.94 6.37
CA ILE A 350 -11.11 28.45 5.42
C ILE A 350 -9.72 28.48 6.07
N ARG A 351 -9.62 29.04 7.29
CA ARG A 351 -8.36 29.03 8.05
C ARG A 351 -7.83 27.62 8.30
N THR A 352 -8.71 26.66 8.61
CA THR A 352 -8.33 25.25 8.80
C THR A 352 -7.78 24.66 7.51
N VAL A 353 -8.41 24.90 6.38
CA VAL A 353 -7.92 24.45 5.08
C VAL A 353 -6.53 25.01 4.79
N PHE A 354 -6.35 26.33 4.92
CA PHE A 354 -5.03 26.96 4.69
C PHE A 354 -3.95 26.41 5.63
N LEU A 355 -4.26 26.23 6.91
CA LEU A 355 -3.32 25.67 7.89
C LEU A 355 -2.85 24.27 7.48
N HIS A 356 -3.78 23.42 7.00
CA HIS A 356 -3.45 22.06 6.67
C HIS A 356 -2.76 21.93 5.30
N ILE A 357 -3.11 22.77 4.32
CA ILE A 357 -2.34 22.87 3.06
C ILE A 357 -0.91 23.34 3.36
N SER A 358 -0.76 24.39 4.19
CA SER A 358 0.58 24.86 4.60
C SER A 358 1.37 23.78 5.34
N GLY A 359 0.71 22.95 6.17
CA GLY A 359 1.34 21.82 6.85
C GLY A 359 1.91 20.79 5.88
N ILE A 360 1.19 20.45 4.81
CA ILE A 360 1.67 19.56 3.75
C ILE A 360 2.87 20.17 3.02
N ILE A 361 2.75 21.45 2.62
CA ILE A 361 3.81 22.17 1.91
C ILE A 361 5.08 22.23 2.77
N LEU A 362 4.97 22.59 4.05
CA LEU A 362 6.12 22.64 4.96
C LEU A 362 6.75 21.26 5.18
N SER A 363 5.94 20.21 5.26
CA SER A 363 6.45 18.83 5.36
C SER A 363 7.21 18.43 4.08
N PHE A 364 6.71 18.82 2.92
CA PHE A 364 7.37 18.58 1.64
C PHE A 364 8.70 19.35 1.53
N LEU A 365 8.68 20.64 1.81
CA LEU A 365 9.88 21.48 1.76
C LEU A 365 10.94 21.04 2.79
N GLY A 366 10.49 20.59 3.97
CA GLY A 366 11.38 20.01 4.97
C GLY A 366 12.06 18.72 4.49
N ALA A 367 11.29 17.79 3.88
CA ALA A 367 11.84 16.55 3.34
C ALA A 367 12.82 16.81 2.19
N TRP A 368 12.47 17.69 1.27
CA TRP A 368 13.36 18.15 0.22
C TRP A 368 14.63 18.77 0.81
N GLY A 369 14.51 19.68 1.78
CA GLY A 369 15.66 20.31 2.43
C GLY A 369 16.61 19.30 3.12
N ILE A 370 16.11 18.21 3.70
CA ILE A 370 16.97 17.14 4.24
C ILE A 370 17.78 16.46 3.13
N VAL A 371 17.17 16.19 1.97
CA VAL A 371 17.86 15.61 0.82
C VAL A 371 18.93 16.56 0.30
N GLU A 372 18.64 17.87 0.24
CA GLU A 372 19.63 18.90 -0.16
C GLU A 372 20.83 18.95 0.79
N ILE A 373 20.57 18.95 2.11
CA ILE A 373 21.64 18.92 3.11
C ILE A 373 22.49 17.65 2.92
N TYR A 374 21.85 16.51 2.67
CA TYR A 374 22.55 15.26 2.41
C TYR A 374 23.42 15.35 1.15
N ASN A 375 22.87 15.83 0.03
CA ASN A 375 23.62 15.97 -1.23
C ASN A 375 24.84 16.86 -1.08
N LEU A 376 24.65 18.08 -0.55
CA LEU A 376 25.75 19.03 -0.34
C LEU A 376 26.82 18.52 0.62
N ALA A 377 26.41 17.80 1.68
CA ALA A 377 27.36 17.19 2.64
C ALA A 377 28.19 16.05 2.04
N ASN A 378 27.77 15.46 0.94
CA ASN A 378 28.47 14.38 0.25
C ASN A 378 29.04 14.81 -1.12
N GLY A 379 29.23 16.10 -1.35
CA GLY A 379 29.89 16.63 -2.56
C GLY A 379 29.01 16.74 -3.80
N GLY A 380 27.71 16.47 -3.66
CA GLY A 380 26.76 16.63 -4.77
C GLY A 380 26.27 18.08 -4.94
N THR A 381 25.38 18.27 -5.90
CA THR A 381 24.76 19.56 -6.23
C THR A 381 23.34 19.67 -5.64
N ILE A 382 22.72 20.84 -5.77
CA ILE A 382 21.32 21.06 -5.34
C ILE A 382 20.38 20.31 -6.28
N MET A 383 19.54 19.45 -5.72
CA MET A 383 18.52 18.70 -6.44
C MET A 383 17.32 19.61 -6.75
N GLY A 384 16.91 19.67 -8.00
CA GLY A 384 15.67 20.35 -8.40
C GLY A 384 14.43 19.64 -7.86
N ILE A 385 13.34 20.39 -7.67
CA ILE A 385 12.06 19.81 -7.22
C ILE A 385 11.59 18.69 -8.14
N ARG A 386 11.81 18.80 -9.45
CA ARG A 386 11.45 17.76 -10.43
C ARG A 386 12.22 16.46 -10.19
N GLU A 387 13.49 16.57 -9.88
CA GLU A 387 14.35 15.42 -9.56
C GLU A 387 13.97 14.79 -8.23
N PHE A 388 13.67 15.60 -7.21
CA PHE A 388 13.12 15.10 -5.95
C PHE A 388 11.81 14.34 -6.15
N LEU A 389 10.96 14.80 -7.07
CA LEU A 389 9.70 14.14 -7.44
C LEU A 389 9.87 12.99 -8.45
N PHE A 390 11.09 12.69 -8.88
CA PHE A 390 11.34 11.65 -9.87
C PHE A 390 10.66 10.32 -9.55
N PRO A 391 10.69 9.79 -8.30
CA PRO A 391 9.98 8.56 -7.95
C PRO A 391 8.47 8.59 -8.25
N LEU A 392 7.86 9.77 -8.18
CA LEU A 392 6.45 9.99 -8.49
C LEU A 392 6.19 10.16 -10.00
N LEU A 393 7.10 10.81 -10.71
CA LEU A 393 6.96 11.14 -12.12
C LEU A 393 7.36 9.98 -13.04
N GLN A 394 8.13 9.04 -12.53
CA GLN A 394 8.68 7.90 -13.25
C GLN A 394 7.62 6.95 -13.83
N SER A 395 6.44 6.88 -13.22
CA SER A 395 5.36 6.01 -13.70
C SER A 395 5.04 6.22 -15.18
N SER A 396 5.25 7.43 -15.71
CA SER A 396 5.03 7.74 -17.12
C SER A 396 6.06 7.11 -18.08
N TYR A 397 7.27 6.82 -17.59
CA TYR A 397 8.32 6.17 -18.41
C TYR A 397 8.18 4.64 -18.46
N MET A 398 7.47 4.07 -17.48
CA MET A 398 7.29 2.62 -17.37
C MET A 398 5.99 2.14 -18.02
N ASP A 399 5.12 3.06 -18.45
CA ASP A 399 3.78 2.75 -18.98
C ASP A 399 3.83 1.76 -20.17
N ASP A 400 4.83 1.87 -21.05
CA ASP A 400 4.94 1.00 -22.22
C ASP A 400 5.55 -0.39 -21.92
N LEU A 401 6.35 -0.50 -20.85
CA LEU A 401 7.09 -1.73 -20.53
C LEU A 401 6.33 -2.67 -19.59
N LEU A 402 5.48 -2.13 -18.72
CA LEU A 402 4.89 -2.87 -17.61
C LEU A 402 3.37 -2.62 -17.45
N ARG A 403 2.71 -2.16 -18.50
CA ARG A 403 1.28 -1.89 -18.46
C ARG A 403 0.50 -3.19 -18.25
N VAL A 404 -0.34 -3.18 -17.21
CA VAL A 404 -1.35 -4.20 -16.97
C VAL A 404 -2.70 -3.50 -17.04
N ASP A 405 -3.61 -4.02 -17.85
CA ASP A 405 -4.93 -3.42 -18.02
C ASP A 405 -5.76 -3.52 -16.75
N LEU A 406 -6.62 -2.51 -16.52
CA LEU A 406 -7.55 -2.54 -15.40
C LEU A 406 -8.48 -3.76 -15.52
N PRO A 407 -8.71 -4.48 -14.41
CA PRO A 407 -9.56 -5.66 -14.41
C PRO A 407 -11.02 -5.31 -14.67
N ASP A 408 -11.78 -6.33 -15.04
CA ASP A 408 -13.20 -6.23 -15.31
C ASP A 408 -14.01 -5.76 -14.09
N PHE A 409 -15.23 -5.32 -14.37
CA PHE A 409 -16.21 -4.76 -13.45
C PHE A 409 -16.52 -5.60 -12.21
N ALA A 410 -16.41 -6.92 -12.31
CA ALA A 410 -16.72 -7.86 -11.24
C ALA A 410 -15.52 -8.19 -10.34
N SER A 411 -14.40 -7.47 -10.50
CA SER A 411 -13.16 -7.73 -9.77
C SER A 411 -13.20 -7.27 -8.31
N ALA A 412 -12.28 -7.81 -7.50
CA ALA A 412 -12.05 -7.38 -6.12
C ALA A 412 -11.73 -5.87 -6.03
N TYR A 413 -11.09 -5.30 -7.05
CA TYR A 413 -10.80 -3.88 -7.17
C TYR A 413 -12.04 -3.00 -7.05
N MET A 414 -13.12 -3.36 -7.75
CA MET A 414 -14.38 -2.59 -7.71
C MET A 414 -15.03 -2.68 -6.33
N SER A 415 -14.93 -3.82 -5.65
CA SER A 415 -15.44 -4.00 -4.29
C SER A 415 -14.67 -3.13 -3.29
N VAL A 416 -13.35 -3.05 -3.42
CA VAL A 416 -12.49 -2.17 -2.62
C VAL A 416 -12.87 -0.71 -2.83
N ILE A 417 -12.99 -0.27 -4.08
CA ILE A 417 -13.41 1.10 -4.42
C ILE A 417 -14.79 1.43 -3.85
N ALA A 418 -15.76 0.52 -3.97
CA ALA A 418 -17.10 0.72 -3.42
C ALA A 418 -17.07 0.87 -1.88
N LEU A 419 -16.26 0.06 -1.17
CA LEU A 419 -16.07 0.17 0.27
C LEU A 419 -15.46 1.53 0.68
N LEU A 420 -14.44 1.97 -0.05
CA LEU A 420 -13.77 3.25 0.22
C LEU A 420 -14.71 4.43 -0.05
N PHE A 421 -15.50 4.36 -1.12
CA PHE A 421 -16.53 5.37 -1.40
C PHE A 421 -17.64 5.36 -0.33
N LEU A 422 -18.02 4.19 0.19
CA LEU A 422 -18.96 4.09 1.31
C LEU A 422 -18.40 4.77 2.58
N ALA A 423 -17.13 4.61 2.87
CA ALA A 423 -16.47 5.28 4.00
C ALA A 423 -16.38 6.81 3.80
N CYS A 424 -16.08 7.28 2.60
CA CYS A 424 -16.16 8.70 2.24
C CYS A 424 -17.57 9.25 2.44
N ALA A 425 -18.58 8.56 1.92
CA ALA A 425 -19.98 8.92 2.08
C ALA A 425 -20.41 8.97 3.56
N TRP A 426 -19.91 8.04 4.37
CA TRP A 426 -20.14 8.02 5.82
C TRP A 426 -19.58 9.29 6.48
N GLY A 427 -18.34 9.64 6.23
CA GLY A 427 -17.71 10.87 6.74
C GLY A 427 -18.49 12.14 6.33
N ILE A 428 -18.76 12.29 5.01
CA ILE A 428 -19.48 13.44 4.47
C ILE A 428 -20.90 13.54 5.04
N SER A 429 -21.59 12.41 5.25
CA SER A 429 -22.92 12.38 5.85
C SER A 429 -22.95 12.98 7.24
N HIS A 430 -21.90 12.73 8.05
CA HIS A 430 -21.83 13.26 9.41
C HIS A 430 -21.62 14.78 9.45
N MET A 431 -20.91 15.32 8.49
CA MET A 431 -20.74 16.76 8.32
C MET A 431 -22.09 17.48 8.23
N TRP A 432 -23.01 16.90 7.49
CA TRP A 432 -24.30 17.53 7.20
C TRP A 432 -25.34 17.33 8.29
N PHE A 433 -25.33 16.18 8.93
CA PHE A 433 -26.34 15.76 9.90
C PHE A 433 -26.29 16.52 11.22
N LEU A 434 -25.10 16.91 11.64
CA LEU A 434 -24.88 17.61 12.90
C LEU A 434 -25.33 19.06 12.84
N ARG A 435 -25.40 19.66 11.65
CA ARG A 435 -25.93 21.03 11.47
C ARG A 435 -27.44 21.13 11.73
N GLY A 436 -28.21 20.06 11.49
CA GLY A 436 -29.68 20.09 11.55
C GLY A 436 -30.31 19.78 12.91
N ASN A 437 -29.69 18.96 13.75
CA ASN A 437 -30.37 18.32 14.89
C ASN A 437 -29.95 18.80 16.29
N GLY A 438 -29.26 19.90 16.44
CA GLY A 438 -29.03 20.47 17.78
C GLY A 438 -28.18 19.65 18.77
N SER A 439 -27.84 18.39 18.45
CA SER A 439 -27.15 17.43 19.34
C SER A 439 -25.63 17.42 19.20
N ALA A 440 -25.02 18.58 18.94
CA ALA A 440 -23.58 18.73 18.68
C ALA A 440 -22.65 18.44 19.90
N GLY A 441 -23.19 17.83 20.94
CA GLY A 441 -22.38 17.33 22.05
C GLY A 441 -21.86 15.91 21.86
N SER A 442 -22.37 15.14 20.90
CA SER A 442 -21.95 13.76 20.70
C SER A 442 -20.62 13.71 19.93
N LYS A 443 -19.58 13.19 20.59
CA LYS A 443 -18.26 12.92 19.99
C LYS A 443 -18.31 11.70 19.02
N GLU A 444 -19.49 11.32 18.58
CA GLU A 444 -19.78 10.16 17.71
C GLU A 444 -19.34 10.38 16.25
N TYR A 445 -19.07 11.62 15.84
CA TYR A 445 -18.59 11.92 14.47
C TYR A 445 -17.10 11.59 14.25
N LEU A 446 -16.30 11.45 15.31
CA LEU A 446 -14.85 11.21 15.17
C LEU A 446 -14.52 9.88 14.45
N PRO A 447 -15.22 8.75 14.72
CA PRO A 447 -15.04 7.54 13.94
C PRO A 447 -15.36 7.73 12.44
N ALA A 448 -16.34 8.56 12.10
CA ALA A 448 -16.66 8.87 10.71
C ALA A 448 -15.59 9.75 10.04
N CYS A 449 -14.98 10.69 10.79
CA CYS A 449 -13.81 11.44 10.30
C CYS A 449 -12.61 10.52 10.07
N PHE A 450 -12.38 9.56 10.96
CA PHE A 450 -11.35 8.53 10.77
C PHE A 450 -11.64 7.68 9.53
N ALA A 451 -12.87 7.19 9.37
CA ALA A 451 -13.26 6.38 8.22
C ALA A 451 -13.05 7.13 6.89
N PHE A 452 -13.43 8.41 6.84
CA PHE A 452 -13.17 9.27 5.69
C PHE A 452 -11.67 9.41 5.40
N ALA A 453 -10.86 9.71 6.41
CA ALA A 453 -9.43 9.89 6.24
C ALA A 453 -8.74 8.58 5.84
N ALA A 454 -9.12 7.44 6.42
CA ALA A 454 -8.64 6.12 6.04
C ALA A 454 -9.00 5.79 4.58
N ALA A 455 -10.20 6.16 4.14
CA ALA A 455 -10.61 6.00 2.75
C ALA A 455 -9.80 6.89 1.80
N VAL A 456 -9.58 8.17 2.14
CA VAL A 456 -8.75 9.10 1.35
C VAL A 456 -7.32 8.56 1.22
N LEU A 457 -6.75 8.06 2.32
CA LEU A 457 -5.42 7.46 2.32
C LEU A 457 -5.34 6.24 1.40
N SER A 458 -6.32 5.35 1.50
CA SER A 458 -6.38 4.14 0.68
C SER A 458 -6.61 4.45 -0.80
N LEU A 459 -7.54 5.36 -1.12
CA LEU A 459 -7.80 5.81 -2.49
C LEU A 459 -6.54 6.44 -3.12
N GLY A 460 -5.75 7.16 -2.32
CA GLY A 460 -4.45 7.65 -2.76
C GLY A 460 -3.50 6.48 -3.09
N GLN A 461 -3.31 5.54 -2.17
CA GLN A 461 -2.40 4.40 -2.39
C GLN A 461 -2.79 3.51 -3.58
N ILE A 462 -4.08 3.39 -3.90
CA ILE A 462 -4.57 2.63 -5.07
C ILE A 462 -4.09 3.23 -6.40
N THR A 463 -3.62 4.48 -6.45
CA THR A 463 -3.03 5.05 -7.68
C THR A 463 -1.92 4.18 -8.25
N TYR A 464 -1.16 3.50 -7.38
CA TYR A 464 -0.13 2.55 -7.80
C TYR A 464 -0.71 1.34 -8.54
N PHE A 465 -1.85 0.82 -8.06
CA PHE A 465 -2.59 -0.24 -8.77
C PHE A 465 -3.19 0.26 -10.09
N VAL A 466 -3.75 1.46 -10.10
CA VAL A 466 -4.38 2.03 -11.31
C VAL A 466 -3.36 2.24 -12.43
N ASN A 467 -2.12 2.57 -12.09
CA ASN A 467 -1.03 2.67 -13.05
C ASN A 467 -0.59 1.31 -13.60
N ARG A 468 -0.57 0.31 -12.73
CA ARG A 468 -0.16 -1.04 -13.05
C ARG A 468 -1.06 -2.01 -12.29
N ALA A 469 -2.11 -2.48 -12.95
CA ALA A 469 -3.19 -3.23 -12.32
C ALA A 469 -2.80 -4.69 -11.97
N ALA A 470 -1.58 -4.89 -11.47
CA ALA A 470 -1.16 -6.15 -10.87
C ALA A 470 -1.80 -6.30 -9.48
N TYR A 471 -2.37 -7.47 -9.20
CA TYR A 471 -3.15 -7.70 -7.97
C TYR A 471 -2.38 -7.37 -6.68
N HIS A 472 -1.09 -7.71 -6.61
CA HIS A 472 -0.25 -7.38 -5.46
C HIS A 472 -0.17 -5.87 -5.17
N ASN A 473 -0.35 -5.01 -6.18
CA ASN A 473 -0.40 -3.57 -5.98
C ASN A 473 -1.71 -3.12 -5.30
N LEU A 474 -2.80 -3.89 -5.43
CA LEU A 474 -4.06 -3.64 -4.74
C LEU A 474 -3.98 -4.00 -3.25
N GLU A 475 -3.10 -4.91 -2.87
CA GLU A 475 -2.94 -5.36 -1.49
C GLU A 475 -2.57 -4.23 -0.51
N ILE A 476 -1.97 -3.15 -1.00
CA ILE A 476 -1.68 -1.95 -0.20
C ILE A 476 -2.96 -1.38 0.43
N ALA A 477 -4.07 -1.44 -0.29
CA ALA A 477 -5.37 -0.98 0.20
C ALA A 477 -5.99 -1.89 1.27
N HIS A 478 -5.44 -3.08 1.48
CA HIS A 478 -6.00 -4.11 2.36
C HIS A 478 -6.11 -3.64 3.82
N ILE A 479 -5.06 -2.99 4.34
CA ILE A 479 -5.02 -2.54 5.74
C ILE A 479 -6.15 -1.56 6.07
N PRO A 480 -6.31 -0.41 5.36
CA PRO A 480 -7.44 0.47 5.61
C PRO A 480 -8.79 -0.21 5.39
N CYS A 481 -8.92 -1.07 4.38
CA CYS A 481 -10.16 -1.79 4.10
C CYS A 481 -10.58 -2.71 5.25
N ILE A 482 -9.66 -3.47 5.85
CA ILE A 482 -9.97 -4.31 7.01
C ILE A 482 -10.42 -3.46 8.21
N LEU A 483 -9.74 -2.34 8.47
CA LEU A 483 -10.16 -1.41 9.53
C LEU A 483 -11.57 -0.87 9.29
N LEU A 484 -11.89 -0.49 8.05
CA LEU A 484 -13.21 0.01 7.64
C LEU A 484 -14.28 -1.08 7.73
N LEU A 485 -13.99 -2.32 7.33
CA LEU A 485 -14.90 -3.45 7.47
C LEU A 485 -15.20 -3.75 8.94
N CYS A 486 -14.20 -3.72 9.82
CA CYS A 486 -14.40 -3.89 11.25
C CYS A 486 -15.27 -2.78 11.85
N LEU A 487 -15.07 -1.51 11.46
CA LEU A 487 -15.91 -0.39 11.88
C LEU A 487 -17.35 -0.51 11.38
N LEU A 488 -17.53 -0.92 10.14
CA LEU A 488 -18.85 -1.15 9.53
C LEU A 488 -19.60 -2.28 10.26
N ALA A 489 -18.91 -3.39 10.52
CA ALA A 489 -19.43 -4.51 11.27
C ALA A 489 -19.81 -4.11 12.71
N GLU A 490 -18.94 -3.38 13.42
CA GLU A 490 -19.23 -2.89 14.77
C GLU A 490 -20.48 -1.99 14.81
N GLY A 491 -20.60 -1.08 13.85
CA GLY A 491 -21.74 -0.17 13.76
C GLY A 491 -23.09 -0.84 13.55
N GLY A 492 -23.11 -2.01 12.92
CA GLY A 492 -24.30 -2.80 12.66
C GLY A 492 -24.53 -3.99 13.59
N MET A 493 -23.53 -4.39 14.38
CA MET A 493 -23.51 -5.63 15.16
C MET A 493 -24.75 -5.81 16.06
N LYS A 494 -25.15 -4.79 16.79
CA LYS A 494 -26.34 -4.85 17.69
C LYS A 494 -27.61 -5.14 16.90
N THR A 495 -27.81 -4.47 15.77
CA THR A 495 -28.97 -4.66 14.91
C THR A 495 -28.94 -6.05 14.28
N PHE A 496 -27.77 -6.49 13.82
CA PHE A 496 -27.54 -7.79 13.23
C PHE A 496 -27.83 -8.94 14.20
N CYS A 497 -27.28 -8.89 15.41
CA CYS A 497 -27.56 -9.87 16.45
C CYS A 497 -29.06 -9.90 16.83
N SER A 498 -29.69 -8.71 16.92
CA SER A 498 -31.13 -8.62 17.20
C SER A 498 -31.97 -9.23 16.09
N PHE A 499 -31.54 -9.05 14.84
CA PHE A 499 -32.19 -9.60 13.66
C PHE A 499 -32.10 -11.14 13.62
N CYS A 500 -30.97 -11.71 13.95
CA CYS A 500 -30.76 -13.16 13.91
C CYS A 500 -31.54 -13.92 15.00
N PHE A 501 -31.87 -13.25 16.12
CA PHE A 501 -32.41 -13.93 17.30
C PHE A 501 -33.78 -13.45 17.80
N LYS A 502 -34.39 -12.45 17.13
CA LYS A 502 -35.69 -11.88 17.45
C LYS A 502 -36.71 -12.07 16.35
N ASN A 503 -37.97 -11.76 16.65
CA ASN A 503 -39.06 -11.87 15.67
C ASN A 503 -38.86 -10.93 14.46
N LEU A 504 -38.66 -11.51 13.29
CA LEU A 504 -38.35 -10.83 12.04
C LEU A 504 -39.43 -9.81 11.59
N LYS A 505 -40.68 -9.98 12.06
CA LYS A 505 -41.81 -9.09 11.69
C LYS A 505 -41.66 -7.65 12.22
N GLN A 506 -40.75 -7.41 13.16
CA GLN A 506 -40.55 -6.08 13.76
C GLN A 506 -39.48 -5.23 13.07
N PHE A 507 -38.75 -5.79 12.10
CA PHE A 507 -37.66 -5.08 11.45
C PHE A 507 -38.16 -4.23 10.27
N LYS A 508 -37.63 -3.01 10.19
CA LYS A 508 -37.84 -2.10 9.09
C LYS A 508 -36.84 -2.36 7.97
N GLY A 509 -37.16 -1.92 6.75
CA GLY A 509 -36.26 -2.10 5.59
C GLY A 509 -34.83 -1.59 5.84
N MET A 510 -34.68 -0.50 6.62
CA MET A 510 -33.34 0.01 6.99
C MET A 510 -32.55 -0.93 7.91
N ASP A 511 -33.21 -1.66 8.79
CA ASP A 511 -32.52 -2.62 9.68
C ASP A 511 -32.06 -3.84 8.86
N ILE A 512 -32.82 -4.23 7.84
CA ILE A 512 -32.45 -5.27 6.89
C ILE A 512 -31.18 -4.84 6.11
N PHE A 513 -31.13 -3.61 5.61
CA PHE A 513 -29.94 -3.08 4.95
C PHE A 513 -28.71 -3.07 5.87
N ARG A 514 -28.85 -2.63 7.12
CA ARG A 514 -27.77 -2.67 8.10
C ARG A 514 -27.29 -4.10 8.34
N CYS A 515 -28.21 -5.04 8.49
CA CYS A 515 -27.90 -6.45 8.67
C CYS A 515 -27.16 -7.01 7.45
N PHE A 516 -27.57 -6.64 6.24
CA PHE A 516 -26.92 -7.04 5.01
C PHE A 516 -25.46 -6.57 4.98
N PHE A 517 -25.20 -5.28 5.13
CA PHE A 517 -23.83 -4.75 5.09
C PHE A 517 -22.95 -5.29 6.24
N THR A 518 -23.53 -5.44 7.43
CA THR A 518 -22.81 -6.04 8.56
C THR A 518 -22.46 -7.50 8.29
N GLY A 519 -23.42 -8.28 7.78
CA GLY A 519 -23.20 -9.68 7.41
C GLY A 519 -22.16 -9.83 6.31
N THR A 520 -22.21 -8.99 5.28
CA THR A 520 -21.21 -8.97 4.20
C THR A 520 -19.81 -8.66 4.75
N ALA A 521 -19.68 -7.62 5.57
CA ALA A 521 -18.39 -7.27 6.18
C ALA A 521 -17.81 -8.41 7.03
N LEU A 522 -18.64 -9.07 7.82
CA LEU A 522 -18.24 -10.20 8.64
C LEU A 522 -17.82 -11.42 7.80
N LEU A 523 -18.56 -11.72 6.72
CA LEU A 523 -18.21 -12.82 5.82
C LEU A 523 -16.88 -12.55 5.11
N ILE A 524 -16.65 -11.34 4.62
CA ILE A 524 -15.37 -10.97 4.01
C ILE A 524 -14.22 -11.15 5.02
N LEU A 525 -14.39 -10.64 6.25
CA LEU A 525 -13.37 -10.77 7.29
C LEU A 525 -13.08 -12.25 7.63
N MET A 526 -14.11 -13.07 7.76
CA MET A 526 -13.95 -14.50 8.05
C MET A 526 -13.25 -15.24 6.89
N THR A 527 -13.66 -14.96 5.66
CA THR A 527 -13.04 -15.55 4.47
C THR A 527 -11.55 -15.21 4.37
N VAL A 528 -11.20 -13.96 4.63
CA VAL A 528 -9.79 -13.53 4.66
C VAL A 528 -9.03 -14.26 5.78
N CYS A 529 -9.61 -14.41 6.98
CA CYS A 529 -9.00 -15.17 8.07
C CYS A 529 -8.77 -16.64 7.70
N THR A 530 -9.77 -17.29 7.12
CA THR A 530 -9.67 -18.69 6.68
C THR A 530 -8.58 -18.86 5.62
N GLY A 531 -8.55 -17.96 4.63
CA GLY A 531 -7.52 -17.94 3.60
C GLY A 531 -6.11 -17.81 4.19
N ASN A 532 -5.91 -16.92 5.16
CA ASN A 532 -4.63 -16.74 5.84
C ASN A 532 -4.13 -18.01 6.52
N VAL A 533 -5.00 -18.68 7.26
CA VAL A 533 -4.63 -19.90 8.00
C VAL A 533 -4.24 -21.01 7.05
N ILE A 534 -5.03 -21.21 5.99
CA ILE A 534 -4.76 -22.26 4.98
C ILE A 534 -3.43 -22.00 4.27
N GLN A 535 -3.23 -20.79 3.75
CA GLN A 535 -2.03 -20.45 2.98
C GLN A 535 -0.77 -20.42 3.85
N TYR A 536 -0.90 -19.98 5.09
CA TYR A 536 0.21 -20.05 6.04
C TYR A 536 0.70 -21.49 6.21
N GLY A 537 -0.22 -22.45 6.37
CA GLY A 537 0.12 -23.88 6.48
C GLY A 537 0.78 -24.43 5.21
N GLN A 538 0.28 -24.04 4.03
CA GLN A 538 0.82 -24.51 2.75
C GLN A 538 2.24 -24.01 2.42
N ASN A 539 2.61 -22.85 2.95
CA ASN A 539 3.88 -22.20 2.61
C ASN A 539 5.01 -22.46 3.61
N THR A 540 4.84 -23.37 4.58
CA THR A 540 5.82 -23.58 5.65
C THR A 540 7.19 -24.03 5.13
N ALA A 541 7.22 -25.03 4.23
CA ALA A 541 8.48 -25.54 3.68
C ALA A 541 9.25 -24.46 2.88
N LEU A 542 8.54 -23.69 2.09
CA LEU A 542 9.14 -22.60 1.32
C LEU A 542 9.75 -21.52 2.23
N ARG A 543 9.10 -21.22 3.37
CA ARG A 543 9.62 -20.25 4.33
C ARG A 543 10.93 -20.72 4.96
N GLU A 544 11.03 -21.98 5.37
CA GLU A 544 12.27 -22.55 5.91
C GLU A 544 13.44 -22.38 4.95
N GLU A 545 13.21 -22.62 3.66
CA GLU A 545 14.21 -22.42 2.62
C GLU A 545 14.63 -20.94 2.51
N LEU A 546 13.66 -20.01 2.55
CA LEU A 546 13.93 -18.57 2.43
C LEU A 546 14.70 -17.97 3.62
N HIS A 547 14.73 -18.64 4.78
CA HIS A 547 15.48 -18.19 5.96
C HIS A 547 16.95 -18.58 5.94
N ASN A 548 17.39 -19.42 5.01
CA ASN A 548 18.78 -19.82 4.89
C ASN A 548 19.63 -18.66 4.38
N LYS A 549 20.68 -18.31 5.12
CA LYS A 549 21.66 -17.27 4.73
C LYS A 549 23.03 -17.85 4.38
N GLN A 550 23.22 -19.14 4.61
CA GLN A 550 24.55 -19.75 4.45
C GLN A 550 24.99 -19.71 2.99
N GLU A 551 24.11 -20.04 2.08
CA GLU A 551 24.41 -20.11 0.66
C GLU A 551 24.86 -18.76 0.07
N ILE A 552 24.24 -17.65 0.46
CA ILE A 552 24.67 -16.32 -0.01
C ILE A 552 26.05 -15.94 0.55
N ASN A 553 26.33 -16.32 1.80
CA ASN A 553 27.65 -16.10 2.40
C ASN A 553 28.72 -16.95 1.70
N ASP A 554 28.40 -18.22 1.38
CA ASP A 554 29.31 -19.11 0.66
C ASP A 554 29.60 -18.58 -0.76
N PHE A 555 28.57 -18.05 -1.42
CA PHE A 555 28.74 -17.40 -2.73
C PHE A 555 29.63 -16.15 -2.65
N ALA A 556 29.42 -15.29 -1.66
CA ALA A 556 30.28 -14.13 -1.43
C ALA A 556 31.74 -14.55 -1.17
N ALA A 557 31.95 -15.57 -0.33
CA ALA A 557 33.28 -16.13 -0.08
C ALA A 557 33.91 -16.71 -1.36
N HIS A 558 33.13 -17.36 -2.21
CA HIS A 558 33.58 -17.86 -3.52
C HIS A 558 34.06 -16.73 -4.44
N VAL A 559 33.31 -15.62 -4.51
CA VAL A 559 33.73 -14.43 -5.27
C VAL A 559 35.04 -13.88 -4.72
N ALA A 560 35.16 -13.72 -3.38
CA ALA A 560 36.35 -13.20 -2.72
C ALA A 560 37.60 -14.07 -2.89
N ALA A 561 37.43 -15.37 -3.05
CA ALA A 561 38.57 -16.29 -3.29
C ALA A 561 39.12 -16.18 -4.71
N ASN A 562 38.43 -15.57 -5.65
CA ASN A 562 38.76 -15.59 -7.06
C ASN A 562 39.07 -14.22 -7.69
N ILE A 563 38.74 -13.13 -7.00
CA ILE A 563 39.04 -11.76 -7.49
C ILE A 563 39.73 -10.94 -6.38
N PRO A 564 40.54 -9.94 -6.72
CA PRO A 564 41.17 -9.05 -5.75
C PRO A 564 40.15 -8.29 -4.90
N GLU A 565 40.49 -8.08 -3.62
CA GLU A 565 39.72 -7.26 -2.71
C GLU A 565 39.47 -5.85 -3.28
N ASN A 566 38.27 -5.32 -3.07
CA ASN A 566 37.86 -4.00 -3.55
C ASN A 566 38.02 -3.82 -5.08
N THR A 567 37.90 -4.90 -5.85
CA THR A 567 37.82 -4.78 -7.32
C THR A 567 36.68 -3.81 -7.69
N TYR A 568 36.93 -2.88 -8.59
CA TYR A 568 35.92 -1.95 -9.09
C TYR A 568 34.71 -2.71 -9.62
N ALA A 569 33.49 -2.33 -9.18
CA ALA A 569 32.33 -3.14 -9.47
C ALA A 569 31.02 -2.34 -9.53
N PHE A 570 30.08 -2.79 -10.36
CA PHE A 570 28.77 -2.14 -10.54
C PHE A 570 27.71 -3.11 -11.06
N GLY A 571 26.45 -2.75 -10.88
CA GLY A 571 25.31 -3.49 -11.41
C GLY A 571 24.65 -4.44 -10.41
N ILE A 572 23.67 -5.20 -10.91
CA ILE A 572 22.82 -6.07 -10.09
C ILE A 572 23.61 -7.18 -9.41
N GLY A 573 23.34 -7.42 -8.14
CA GLY A 573 23.98 -8.43 -7.33
C GLY A 573 25.31 -7.97 -6.71
N VAL A 574 25.91 -6.90 -7.21
CA VAL A 574 27.15 -6.35 -6.69
C VAL A 574 26.97 -5.75 -5.29
N PRO A 575 26.01 -4.83 -5.04
CA PRO A 575 25.81 -4.25 -3.71
C PRO A 575 25.62 -5.30 -2.62
N GLU A 576 24.86 -6.34 -2.92
CA GLU A 576 24.56 -7.43 -2.00
C GLU A 576 25.85 -8.17 -1.59
N ILE A 577 26.63 -8.61 -2.56
CA ILE A 577 27.86 -9.39 -2.32
C ILE A 577 28.93 -8.52 -1.67
N TYR A 578 29.15 -7.30 -2.18
CA TYR A 578 30.16 -6.39 -1.65
C TYR A 578 29.84 -5.94 -0.23
N SER A 579 28.56 -5.76 0.11
CA SER A 579 28.18 -5.44 1.48
C SER A 579 28.52 -6.57 2.47
N ILE A 580 28.30 -7.84 2.08
CA ILE A 580 28.64 -9.02 2.89
C ILE A 580 30.15 -9.12 3.05
N LEU A 581 30.91 -8.88 1.99
CA LEU A 581 32.38 -8.88 1.99
C LEU A 581 32.97 -7.63 2.65
N ARG A 582 32.16 -6.60 2.88
CA ARG A 582 32.59 -5.28 3.35
C ARG A 582 33.61 -4.61 2.42
N TRP A 583 33.44 -4.87 1.13
CA TRP A 583 34.26 -4.29 0.08
C TRP A 583 33.68 -2.99 -0.43
N ASP A 584 34.58 -2.11 -0.90
CA ASP A 584 34.17 -0.90 -1.64
C ASP A 584 34.09 -1.22 -3.14
N THR A 585 33.02 -0.78 -3.79
CA THR A 585 32.86 -0.94 -5.24
C THR A 585 33.78 -0.04 -6.04
N GLY A 586 34.33 1.01 -5.44
CA GLY A 586 35.09 2.06 -6.14
C GLY A 586 34.26 2.96 -7.04
N CYS A 587 32.97 2.70 -7.17
CA CYS A 587 32.02 3.53 -7.91
C CYS A 587 30.60 3.42 -7.31
N TYR A 588 29.66 4.19 -7.87
CA TYR A 588 28.26 3.97 -7.59
C TYR A 588 27.77 2.72 -8.29
N THR A 589 26.97 1.93 -7.58
CA THR A 589 26.35 0.78 -8.20
C THR A 589 25.07 1.20 -8.91
N LEU A 590 24.86 0.66 -10.09
CA LEU A 590 23.68 0.88 -10.91
C LEU A 590 22.82 -0.36 -10.94
N ASP A 591 21.51 -0.17 -10.93
CA ASP A 591 20.57 -1.23 -11.30
C ASP A 591 20.10 -1.08 -12.77
N LEU A 592 19.33 -2.06 -13.26
CA LEU A 592 18.84 -2.03 -14.64
C LEU A 592 17.87 -0.86 -14.93
N PRO A 593 16.94 -0.48 -14.02
CA PRO A 593 16.13 0.71 -14.20
C PRO A 593 16.96 1.99 -14.33
N ASP A 594 18.02 2.17 -13.54
CA ASP A 594 18.86 3.37 -13.59
C ASP A 594 19.40 3.62 -15.00
N LEU A 595 19.94 2.59 -15.65
CA LEU A 595 20.49 2.71 -17.00
C LEU A 595 19.43 3.10 -18.05
N SER A 596 18.18 2.67 -17.89
CA SER A 596 17.12 3.07 -18.82
C SER A 596 16.60 4.48 -18.58
N LEU A 597 16.67 4.96 -17.35
CA LEU A 597 16.15 6.25 -16.90
C LEU A 597 17.21 7.36 -16.96
N ARG A 598 18.47 6.99 -16.77
CA ARG A 598 19.65 7.89 -16.81
C ARG A 598 20.78 7.23 -17.60
N PRO A 599 20.70 7.24 -18.93
CA PRO A 599 21.74 6.65 -19.78
C PRO A 599 23.14 7.22 -19.51
N GLU A 600 23.23 8.49 -19.13
CA GLU A 600 24.46 9.20 -18.74
C GLU A 600 25.20 8.57 -17.56
N ALA A 601 24.49 7.83 -16.69
CA ALA A 601 25.14 7.13 -15.58
C ALA A 601 26.03 5.97 -16.08
N GLY A 602 25.63 5.30 -17.16
CA GLY A 602 26.46 4.30 -17.82
C GLY A 602 27.69 4.94 -18.49
N ASP A 603 27.51 6.09 -19.10
CA ASP A 603 28.62 6.86 -19.70
C ASP A 603 29.65 7.30 -18.66
N TYR A 604 29.18 7.75 -17.50
CA TYR A 604 30.04 8.12 -16.36
C TYR A 604 30.91 6.95 -15.89
N ILE A 605 30.33 5.75 -15.72
CA ILE A 605 31.09 4.57 -15.30
C ILE A 605 32.14 4.19 -16.35
N MET A 606 31.81 4.23 -17.64
CA MET A 606 32.77 3.93 -18.71
C MET A 606 33.91 4.95 -18.78
N ASP A 607 33.62 6.22 -18.54
CA ASP A 607 34.66 7.28 -18.46
C ASP A 607 35.55 7.04 -17.22
N ASP A 608 35.00 6.72 -16.07
CA ASP A 608 35.74 6.44 -14.84
C ASP A 608 36.67 5.22 -14.98
N ILE A 609 36.19 4.14 -15.62
CA ILE A 609 37.01 2.97 -15.95
C ILE A 609 38.18 3.36 -16.83
N LYS A 610 37.92 4.22 -17.84
CA LYS A 610 38.93 4.69 -18.81
C LYS A 610 39.96 5.62 -18.17
N GLU A 611 39.50 6.60 -17.38
CA GLU A 611 40.35 7.57 -16.69
C GLU A 611 41.26 6.91 -15.66
N LYS A 612 40.71 5.97 -14.86
CA LYS A 612 41.45 5.21 -13.87
C LYS A 612 42.33 4.11 -14.46
N GLN A 613 42.23 3.86 -15.76
CA GLN A 613 42.98 2.78 -16.46
C GLN A 613 42.87 1.43 -15.72
N LEU A 614 41.65 1.06 -15.33
CA LEU A 614 41.42 -0.11 -14.50
C LEU A 614 41.88 -1.39 -15.21
N PRO A 615 42.68 -2.27 -14.54
CA PRO A 615 43.08 -3.54 -15.15
C PRO A 615 41.96 -4.56 -15.23
N ALA A 616 40.95 -4.43 -14.36
CA ALA A 616 39.81 -5.32 -14.27
C ALA A 616 38.64 -4.66 -13.53
N PHE A 617 37.44 -5.20 -13.74
CA PHE A 617 36.23 -4.83 -13.00
C PHE A 617 35.23 -5.98 -12.94
N LEU A 618 34.29 -5.93 -11.97
CA LEU A 618 33.18 -6.86 -11.84
C LEU A 618 31.88 -6.17 -12.27
N ALA A 619 31.15 -6.78 -13.17
CA ALA A 619 29.85 -6.29 -13.60
C ALA A 619 28.72 -7.24 -13.19
N GLY A 620 27.62 -6.68 -12.68
CA GLY A 620 26.42 -7.43 -12.38
C GLY A 620 25.65 -7.82 -13.64
N GLU A 621 24.71 -8.74 -13.47
CA GLU A 621 23.89 -9.33 -14.53
C GLU A 621 23.24 -8.27 -15.43
N GLY A 622 23.37 -8.47 -16.73
CA GLY A 622 22.71 -7.64 -17.74
C GLY A 622 23.14 -6.18 -17.81
N THR A 623 24.08 -5.74 -16.95
CA THR A 623 24.49 -4.33 -16.85
C THR A 623 25.19 -3.88 -18.11
N ILE A 624 26.16 -4.65 -18.61
CA ILE A 624 26.91 -4.28 -19.84
C ILE A 624 26.00 -4.22 -21.07
N SER A 625 25.10 -5.19 -21.25
CA SER A 625 24.15 -5.17 -22.36
C SER A 625 23.17 -4.00 -22.30
N ARG A 626 22.84 -3.54 -21.10
CA ARG A 626 22.03 -2.33 -20.90
C ARG A 626 22.83 -1.06 -21.20
N MET A 627 24.08 -0.99 -20.78
CA MET A 627 24.97 0.11 -21.16
C MET A 627 25.11 0.19 -22.70
N GLU A 628 25.30 -0.95 -23.37
CA GLU A 628 25.34 -1.00 -24.84
C GLU A 628 24.06 -0.47 -25.49
N LYS A 629 22.89 -0.78 -24.88
CA LYS A 629 21.59 -0.37 -25.41
C LYS A 629 21.27 1.11 -25.17
N TYR A 630 21.57 1.65 -24.00
CA TYR A 630 21.07 2.95 -23.55
C TYR A 630 22.13 4.03 -23.44
N SER A 631 23.42 3.69 -23.22
CA SER A 631 24.52 4.65 -23.13
C SER A 631 25.17 4.95 -24.50
N SER A 632 26.24 5.71 -24.51
CA SER A 632 26.97 6.05 -25.73
C SER A 632 27.51 4.81 -26.45
N LYS A 633 27.15 4.64 -27.72
CA LYS A 633 27.60 3.51 -28.54
C LYS A 633 29.13 3.47 -28.70
N GLU A 634 29.76 4.63 -28.77
CA GLU A 634 31.21 4.74 -28.90
C GLU A 634 31.92 4.23 -27.64
N LYS A 635 31.46 4.69 -26.47
CA LYS A 635 32.03 4.27 -25.18
C LYS A 635 31.77 2.78 -24.90
N SER A 636 30.54 2.29 -25.19
CA SER A 636 30.20 0.89 -25.04
C SER A 636 31.06 0.00 -25.95
N LYS A 637 31.29 0.41 -27.21
CA LYS A 637 32.17 -0.28 -28.12
C LYS A 637 33.60 -0.30 -27.59
N TRP A 638 34.11 0.85 -27.13
CA TRP A 638 35.45 0.92 -26.52
C TRP A 638 35.59 -0.07 -25.36
N LEU A 639 34.60 -0.13 -24.47
CA LEU A 639 34.62 -1.04 -23.32
C LEU A 639 34.71 -2.51 -23.77
N LEU A 640 33.86 -2.91 -24.72
CA LEU A 640 33.80 -4.27 -25.27
C LEU A 640 35.04 -4.63 -26.11
N ASP A 641 35.67 -3.66 -26.78
CA ASP A 641 36.90 -3.87 -27.54
C ASP A 641 38.13 -4.00 -26.61
N THR A 642 38.09 -3.37 -25.44
CA THR A 642 39.22 -3.30 -24.49
C THR A 642 39.23 -4.45 -23.51
N TYR A 643 38.05 -4.89 -23.04
CA TYR A 643 37.90 -5.89 -21.97
C TYR A 643 37.21 -7.15 -22.49
N GLN A 644 37.52 -8.26 -21.80
CA GLN A 644 36.86 -9.56 -22.02
C GLN A 644 36.44 -10.18 -20.69
N VAL A 645 35.39 -11.01 -20.71
CA VAL A 645 35.00 -11.81 -19.56
C VAL A 645 36.06 -12.88 -19.31
N SER A 646 36.74 -12.80 -18.18
CA SER A 646 37.73 -13.79 -17.75
C SER A 646 37.14 -14.84 -16.83
N GLN A 647 36.11 -14.48 -16.05
CA GLN A 647 35.43 -15.41 -15.14
C GLN A 647 33.97 -15.01 -14.96
N THR A 648 33.12 -16.02 -14.79
CA THR A 648 31.69 -15.86 -14.48
C THR A 648 31.38 -16.58 -13.19
N PHE A 649 30.69 -15.88 -12.29
CA PHE A 649 30.17 -16.43 -11.04
C PHE A 649 28.66 -16.54 -11.18
N GLU A 650 28.13 -17.73 -10.93
CA GLU A 650 26.70 -17.99 -11.02
C GLU A 650 26.14 -18.54 -9.72
N PHE A 651 25.02 -17.99 -9.27
CA PHE A 651 24.30 -18.44 -8.08
C PHE A 651 22.79 -18.35 -8.29
N LYS A 652 22.11 -19.48 -8.37
CA LYS A 652 20.63 -19.56 -8.53
C LYS A 652 20.08 -18.61 -9.61
N GLY A 653 20.81 -18.46 -10.72
CA GLY A 653 20.47 -17.60 -11.84
C GLY A 653 20.94 -16.13 -11.71
N ALA A 654 21.54 -15.72 -10.60
CA ALA A 654 22.29 -14.46 -10.52
C ALA A 654 23.67 -14.65 -11.13
N VAL A 655 24.10 -13.72 -11.98
CA VAL A 655 25.35 -13.81 -12.72
C VAL A 655 26.20 -12.56 -12.48
N LEU A 656 27.42 -12.76 -12.00
CA LEU A 656 28.45 -11.72 -11.93
C LEU A 656 29.56 -12.07 -12.92
N GLN A 657 30.00 -11.09 -13.68
CA GLN A 657 31.04 -11.28 -14.71
C GLN A 657 32.27 -10.44 -14.37
N TYR A 658 33.39 -11.11 -14.25
CA TYR A 658 34.68 -10.47 -14.04
C TYR A 658 35.37 -10.21 -15.36
N TYR A 659 35.66 -8.96 -15.63
CA TYR A 659 36.27 -8.48 -16.86
C TYR A 659 37.73 -8.11 -16.62
N THR A 660 38.60 -8.51 -17.53
CA THR A 660 40.03 -8.15 -17.55
C THR A 660 40.39 -7.58 -18.93
N LEU A 661 41.48 -6.85 -19.00
CA LEU A 661 42.04 -6.39 -20.29
C LEU A 661 42.25 -7.59 -21.22
N LYS A 662 42.00 -7.39 -22.53
CA LYS A 662 42.26 -8.38 -23.58
C LYS A 662 43.74 -8.61 -23.80
#